data_f64238edc1ff9f7addf2f87a184ae847
#
_entry.id   f64238edc1ff9f7addf2f87a184ae847
#
_cell.length_a   1.000
_cell.length_b   1.000
_cell.length_c   1.000
_cell.angle_alpha   90.00
_cell.angle_beta   90.00
_cell.angle_gamma   90.00
#
_symmetry.space_group_name_H-M   'P 1'
#
loop_
_entity.id
_entity.type
_entity.pdbx_description
1 polymer ?
#
loop_
_entity_poly.entity_id
_entity_poly.type
_entity_poly.pdbx_seq_one_letter_code
_entity_poly.pdbx_strand_id
1 'polypeptide(L)'
;MQETAQAIQRSLIYTLVTAWMMASGSVLGHARGASTTLHPAEGNQQSQGLRFQSLLNSDWRFKRQADPGAATEAEFVGAEKPGYDDSGWIKIALPYTWDATWDCPFPTSRHFRGVGWYRRWFEVRPDWQAQRMVVDFKGVFQIADVWVNGKVAGRHVGGFTGFQFDVTNLLKWSGPNLLVVRVDDVLNPEIAPANETNVVIYGGIYRSVSLQVTDPLHVPPNGTWVTTEGNTGAPVVRVRTWIENAGKTAASAKLRTLVVDDANRTVATLDASAKVAPGETKEFDQKTGALPNAHLWSPDTAYLYRVMSVVSDGNRAADRYITTFGIRFITVDPAVGFVLNGKAINLHGVDRRQDYGFLGDAVPEVVGERDIQLIKGMGANFLRTAHYPQDPAILEECDRLGIVTWEEIPNIKIHIYPPVEDNVGSVYTERFPRPLMQNLKQQMREMIERDRNHPAIIIWGVSDDLSRYHYPEDFVELSEAVHALDPTRWTAGRAPHVTDIMDATSSYDLERGRFDLLREHQEHPEKGFVWNEWGAFQSERGLEGAPYHHPGEAEDSLSLGDSLAAQLLEGQLMQWNALPWLATAKWCMFDTGEVNATATRTVWDWPFPDGKVTFRWPFNDYNGVSDMWRLPKNGFYFLQSQWTEKPMVHIVGHWTWPGEAGRKRQIRVYSNCDTVELQLNGRSLGVHQPITNERVWREFRKASDEIKYHDQFNQEILPGASLKHPPFVWDDVPYEDGALMAVAHKGTETVRDELRTAGKPVRVAVKAEKETLDIDREDVSFIEADVVDANGTIVPDAHPWVRFEVRGPGRLLGGAMEIDAITGVVAINVQTTGKPGEIVVTAAAPKLEPGSVHIRVPAR
;
A
#
# COMPACT_ATOMS: atom_id res chain seq x y z
N MET A 1 9.86 58.25 -6.42
CA MET A 1 10.99 57.37 -5.95
C MET A 1 10.61 56.49 -4.72
N GLN A 2 9.65 56.87 -3.88
CA GLN A 2 9.18 56.01 -2.79
C GLN A 2 8.22 54.88 -3.23
N GLU A 3 7.38 55.13 -4.22
CA GLU A 3 6.46 54.11 -4.74
C GLU A 3 7.14 53.02 -5.58
N THR A 4 8.25 53.35 -6.24
CA THR A 4 9.02 52.38 -7.03
C THR A 4 9.85 51.43 -6.13
N ALA A 5 10.28 51.93 -4.96
CA ALA A 5 10.98 51.11 -3.99
C ALA A 5 10.06 50.09 -3.28
N GLN A 6 8.79 50.46 -3.03
CA GLN A 6 7.78 49.54 -2.46
C GLN A 6 7.33 48.46 -3.44
N ALA A 7 7.27 48.75 -4.75
CA ALA A 7 6.93 47.76 -5.77
C ALA A 7 8.05 46.72 -5.97
N ILE A 8 9.31 47.16 -5.89
CA ILE A 8 10.49 46.25 -6.00
C ILE A 8 10.60 45.38 -4.74
N GLN A 9 10.30 45.93 -3.55
CA GLN A 9 10.33 45.19 -2.32
C GLN A 9 9.19 44.14 -2.24
N ARG A 10 8.01 44.44 -2.78
CA ARG A 10 6.91 43.48 -2.90
C ARG A 10 7.19 42.38 -3.93
N SER A 11 7.86 42.70 -5.05
CA SER A 11 8.24 41.73 -6.07
C SER A 11 9.34 40.77 -5.57
N LEU A 12 10.30 41.27 -4.77
CA LEU A 12 11.35 40.45 -4.15
C LEU A 12 10.82 39.54 -3.03
N ILE A 13 9.82 39.99 -2.28
CA ILE A 13 9.15 39.15 -1.26
C ILE A 13 8.31 38.07 -1.92
N TYR A 14 7.61 38.33 -3.03
CA TYR A 14 6.87 37.32 -3.77
C TYR A 14 7.80 36.28 -4.41
N THR A 15 8.97 36.67 -4.92
CA THR A 15 9.93 35.72 -5.52
C THR A 15 10.66 34.90 -4.46
N LEU A 16 10.86 35.40 -3.26
CA LEU A 16 11.45 34.65 -2.14
C LEU A 16 10.44 33.71 -1.47
N VAL A 17 9.17 34.09 -1.40
CA VAL A 17 8.10 33.24 -0.84
C VAL A 17 7.77 32.07 -1.79
N THR A 18 7.80 32.27 -3.10
CA THR A 18 7.64 31.18 -4.09
C THR A 18 8.85 30.25 -4.14
N ALA A 19 10.06 30.72 -3.86
CA ALA A 19 11.25 29.85 -3.75
C ALA A 19 11.27 29.06 -2.43
N TRP A 20 10.66 29.56 -1.38
CA TRP A 20 10.59 28.91 -0.08
C TRP A 20 9.46 27.86 0.02
N MET A 21 8.32 28.07 -0.67
CA MET A 21 7.26 27.07 -0.81
C MET A 21 7.68 25.84 -1.64
N MET A 22 8.73 25.96 -2.46
CA MET A 22 9.30 24.80 -3.17
C MET A 22 10.31 23.98 -2.35
N ALA A 23 10.81 24.47 -1.23
CA ALA A 23 11.81 23.77 -0.42
C ALA A 23 11.20 22.80 0.60
N SER A 24 10.02 23.07 1.12
CA SER A 24 9.31 22.18 2.06
C SER A 24 8.35 21.18 1.35
N GLY A 25 8.01 21.43 0.08
CA GLY A 25 7.21 20.51 -0.75
C GLY A 25 8.01 19.46 -1.53
N SER A 26 9.34 19.41 -1.40
CA SER A 26 10.21 18.70 -2.35
C SER A 26 10.53 17.25 -2.00
N VAL A 27 9.82 16.59 -1.11
CA VAL A 27 9.98 15.12 -0.93
C VAL A 27 9.42 14.32 -2.12
N LEU A 28 8.50 14.91 -2.91
CA LEU A 28 7.86 14.24 -4.07
C LEU A 28 8.22 14.85 -5.45
N GLY A 29 9.07 15.86 -5.51
CA GLY A 29 9.18 16.75 -6.67
C GLY A 29 10.30 16.54 -7.69
N HIS A 30 11.17 15.52 -7.62
CA HIS A 30 12.25 15.37 -8.62
C HIS A 30 12.57 13.90 -8.94
N ALA A 31 11.64 13.19 -9.55
CA ALA A 31 11.95 12.09 -10.47
C ALA A 31 11.35 12.39 -11.86
N ARG A 32 11.63 13.59 -12.39
CA ARG A 32 11.41 13.90 -13.81
C ARG A 32 12.74 13.74 -14.57
N GLY A 33 13.17 12.49 -14.69
CA GLY A 33 13.86 12.09 -15.90
C GLY A 33 12.77 11.86 -16.94
N ALA A 34 12.83 12.55 -18.08
CA ALA A 34 11.89 12.37 -19.16
C ALA A 34 11.94 10.91 -19.66
N SER A 35 11.10 10.07 -19.10
CA SER A 35 10.69 8.81 -19.70
C SER A 35 9.20 8.97 -19.96
N THR A 36 8.85 9.09 -21.21
CA THR A 36 7.49 8.89 -21.72
C THR A 36 7.14 7.43 -21.51
N THR A 37 6.82 7.06 -20.29
CA THR A 37 6.28 5.73 -19.96
C THR A 37 4.83 5.70 -20.39
N LEU A 38 4.58 4.98 -21.48
CA LEU A 38 3.25 4.49 -21.81
C LEU A 38 2.82 3.52 -20.70
N HIS A 39 2.00 3.99 -19.78
CA HIS A 39 1.32 3.12 -18.82
C HIS A 39 0.44 2.10 -19.56
N PRO A 40 0.22 0.91 -19.01
CA PRO A 40 -0.83 -0.01 -19.49
C PRO A 40 -2.24 0.63 -19.48
N ALA A 41 -2.45 1.70 -18.71
CA ALA A 41 -3.67 2.50 -18.68
C ALA A 41 -3.93 3.32 -19.97
N GLU A 42 -3.03 3.37 -20.95
CA GLU A 42 -3.36 3.80 -22.32
C GLU A 42 -4.24 2.79 -23.07
N GLY A 43 -4.86 1.86 -22.35
CA GLY A 43 -5.93 0.99 -22.85
C GLY A 43 -7.19 1.73 -23.28
N ASN A 44 -7.27 3.04 -23.14
CA ASN A 44 -8.45 3.78 -23.54
C ASN A 44 -8.17 4.69 -24.72
N GLN A 45 -7.64 4.21 -25.80
CA GLN A 45 -7.93 4.54 -27.18
C GLN A 45 -6.84 4.07 -28.14
N GLN A 46 -7.27 3.34 -29.17
CA GLN A 46 -6.56 3.17 -30.44
C GLN A 46 -5.24 2.36 -30.45
N SER A 47 -5.16 1.23 -29.80
CA SER A 47 -4.45 0.12 -30.44
C SER A 47 -5.43 -0.63 -31.35
N GLN A 48 -5.49 -0.26 -32.62
CA GLN A 48 -6.07 -1.01 -33.73
C GLN A 48 -6.86 -2.29 -33.36
N GLY A 49 -8.07 -2.11 -32.80
CA GLY A 49 -9.18 -3.05 -32.92
C GLY A 49 -9.12 -4.46 -32.35
N LEU A 50 -8.02 -4.90 -31.73
CA LEU A 50 -7.87 -6.31 -31.35
C LEU A 50 -8.32 -6.64 -29.91
N ARG A 51 -8.15 -5.73 -28.98
CA ARG A 51 -8.56 -5.89 -27.56
C ARG A 51 -9.06 -4.56 -27.03
N PHE A 52 -10.16 -4.57 -26.29
CA PHE A 52 -10.73 -3.38 -25.68
C PHE A 52 -11.02 -3.65 -24.20
N GLN A 53 -10.79 -2.64 -23.35
CA GLN A 53 -11.15 -2.65 -21.94
C GLN A 53 -11.83 -1.33 -21.56
N SER A 54 -12.87 -1.42 -20.76
CA SER A 54 -13.59 -0.27 -20.23
C SER A 54 -13.87 -0.47 -18.75
N LEU A 55 -13.53 0.53 -17.93
CA LEU A 55 -13.86 0.52 -16.52
C LEU A 55 -15.38 0.60 -16.32
N LEU A 56 -15.87 -0.18 -15.39
CA LEU A 56 -17.25 -0.19 -14.94
C LEU A 56 -17.37 0.36 -13.51
N ASN A 57 -16.53 1.31 -13.10
CA ASN A 57 -16.48 1.81 -11.73
C ASN A 57 -17.59 2.81 -11.39
N SER A 58 -18.09 3.60 -12.35
CA SER A 58 -19.13 4.61 -12.13
C SER A 58 -20.55 4.06 -12.21
N ASP A 59 -21.51 4.85 -11.75
CA ASP A 59 -22.95 4.66 -11.93
C ASP A 59 -23.57 3.38 -11.35
N TRP A 60 -23.00 2.91 -10.26
CA TRP A 60 -23.58 1.80 -9.49
C TRP A 60 -24.69 2.28 -8.58
N ARG A 61 -25.69 1.43 -8.38
CA ARG A 61 -26.65 1.49 -7.30
C ARG A 61 -26.33 0.43 -6.27
N PHE A 62 -26.36 0.81 -5.00
CA PHE A 62 -26.02 -0.06 -3.89
C PHE A 62 -27.09 -0.01 -2.80
N LYS A 63 -27.36 -1.16 -2.21
CA LYS A 63 -28.10 -1.29 -0.96
C LYS A 63 -27.62 -2.51 -0.19
N ARG A 64 -27.33 -2.29 1.09
CA ARG A 64 -27.01 -3.36 2.03
C ARG A 64 -28.30 -3.90 2.65
N GLN A 65 -28.36 -5.20 2.95
CA GLN A 65 -29.41 -5.79 3.77
C GLN A 65 -29.38 -5.20 5.18
N ALA A 66 -30.51 -5.20 5.88
CA ALA A 66 -30.61 -4.62 7.20
C ALA A 66 -30.05 -5.58 8.27
N ASP A 67 -30.35 -6.87 8.12
CA ASP A 67 -29.95 -7.89 9.07
C ASP A 67 -28.58 -8.49 8.70
N PRO A 68 -27.74 -8.78 9.68
CA PRO A 68 -26.51 -9.53 9.44
C PRO A 68 -26.83 -10.97 9.04
N GLY A 69 -25.94 -11.58 8.26
CA GLY A 69 -26.06 -12.97 7.82
C GLY A 69 -26.25 -13.10 6.31
N ALA A 70 -26.10 -14.33 5.80
CA ALA A 70 -26.05 -14.64 4.38
C ALA A 70 -27.42 -14.85 3.72
N ALA A 71 -28.52 -14.89 4.49
CA ALA A 71 -29.84 -15.09 3.92
C ALA A 71 -30.34 -13.87 3.15
N THR A 72 -30.98 -14.10 2.00
CA THR A 72 -31.57 -13.00 1.22
C THR A 72 -32.90 -12.55 1.87
N GLU A 73 -32.96 -11.27 2.28
CA GLU A 73 -34.19 -10.66 2.81
C GLU A 73 -35.26 -10.52 1.75
N ALA A 74 -36.54 -10.52 2.20
CA ALA A 74 -37.71 -10.48 1.30
C ALA A 74 -37.69 -9.27 0.35
N GLU A 75 -37.15 -8.14 0.79
CA GLU A 75 -37.00 -6.92 -0.01
C GLU A 75 -36.15 -7.16 -1.25
N PHE A 76 -35.13 -8.00 -1.17
CA PHE A 76 -34.17 -8.22 -2.27
C PHE A 76 -34.54 -9.40 -3.18
N VAL A 77 -35.65 -10.07 -2.93
CA VAL A 77 -36.11 -11.15 -3.80
C VAL A 77 -36.39 -10.63 -5.20
N GLY A 78 -35.63 -11.12 -6.18
CA GLY A 78 -35.71 -10.66 -7.57
C GLY A 78 -34.81 -9.48 -7.92
N ALA A 79 -33.92 -9.04 -6.98
CA ALA A 79 -32.99 -7.94 -7.22
C ALA A 79 -32.01 -8.22 -8.38
N GLU A 80 -31.84 -9.47 -8.78
CA GLU A 80 -31.06 -9.86 -9.95
C GLU A 80 -31.77 -9.55 -11.29
N LYS A 81 -33.07 -9.25 -11.28
CA LYS A 81 -33.90 -9.07 -12.50
C LYS A 81 -33.92 -7.63 -12.98
N PRO A 82 -33.96 -7.37 -14.30
CA PRO A 82 -34.05 -6.04 -14.87
C PRO A 82 -35.26 -5.22 -14.42
N GLY A 83 -36.38 -5.88 -14.08
CA GLY A 83 -37.62 -5.21 -13.66
C GLY A 83 -37.72 -4.86 -12.18
N TYR A 84 -36.67 -5.13 -11.39
CA TYR A 84 -36.64 -4.77 -9.96
C TYR A 84 -36.47 -3.26 -9.80
N ASP A 85 -37.23 -2.64 -8.87
CA ASP A 85 -37.14 -1.21 -8.58
C ASP A 85 -36.01 -0.94 -7.59
N ASP A 86 -34.92 -0.36 -8.12
CA ASP A 86 -33.76 0.09 -7.36
C ASP A 86 -33.69 1.62 -7.17
N SER A 87 -34.80 2.32 -7.39
CA SER A 87 -34.84 3.80 -7.33
C SER A 87 -34.48 4.36 -5.96
N GLY A 88 -34.77 3.61 -4.90
CA GLY A 88 -34.40 3.95 -3.51
C GLY A 88 -32.97 3.57 -3.10
N TRP A 89 -32.18 2.97 -3.98
CA TRP A 89 -30.80 2.59 -3.66
C TRP A 89 -29.85 3.78 -3.84
N ILE A 90 -28.81 3.84 -2.99
CA ILE A 90 -27.80 4.90 -3.09
C ILE A 90 -26.96 4.75 -4.36
N LYS A 91 -26.50 5.90 -4.89
CA LYS A 91 -25.55 5.92 -6.01
C LYS A 91 -24.13 5.92 -5.47
N ILE A 92 -23.33 5.02 -5.95
CA ILE A 92 -21.93 4.89 -5.58
C ILE A 92 -21.03 4.77 -6.83
N ALA A 93 -19.74 4.90 -6.60
CA ALA A 93 -18.72 4.49 -7.55
C ALA A 93 -17.74 3.52 -6.85
N LEU A 94 -17.19 2.59 -7.61
CA LEU A 94 -16.14 1.67 -7.14
C LEU A 94 -14.76 2.34 -7.21
N PRO A 95 -13.82 1.91 -6.38
CA PRO A 95 -13.94 0.96 -5.26
C PRO A 95 -14.91 1.43 -4.18
N TYR A 96 -15.62 0.48 -3.53
CA TYR A 96 -16.57 0.82 -2.47
C TYR A 96 -16.68 -0.29 -1.43
N THR A 97 -16.60 0.09 -0.15
CA THR A 97 -16.95 -0.76 0.99
C THR A 97 -18.06 -0.11 1.81
N TRP A 98 -18.89 -0.92 2.46
CA TRP A 98 -19.94 -0.40 3.36
C TRP A 98 -19.46 -0.24 4.81
N ASP A 99 -18.22 -0.62 5.11
CA ASP A 99 -17.70 -0.65 6.49
C ASP A 99 -16.81 0.54 6.84
N ALA A 100 -16.45 1.40 5.89
CA ALA A 100 -15.50 2.49 6.09
C ALA A 100 -16.00 3.87 5.64
N THR A 101 -17.26 4.00 5.25
CA THR A 101 -17.81 5.29 4.80
C THR A 101 -18.33 6.13 5.96
N TRP A 102 -18.30 7.47 5.82
CA TRP A 102 -18.84 8.41 6.78
C TRP A 102 -20.31 8.13 7.16
N ASP A 103 -21.09 7.58 6.22
CA ASP A 103 -22.50 7.24 6.42
C ASP A 103 -22.69 5.89 7.16
N CYS A 104 -21.61 5.17 7.44
CA CYS A 104 -21.68 3.98 8.27
C CYS A 104 -21.80 4.44 9.73
N PRO A 105 -22.96 4.27 10.39
CA PRO A 105 -23.10 4.66 11.78
C PRO A 105 -22.28 3.71 12.64
N PHE A 106 -21.02 4.08 12.87
CA PHE A 106 -20.18 3.44 13.87
C PHE A 106 -20.63 3.89 15.27
N PRO A 107 -21.44 3.12 15.97
CA PRO A 107 -21.34 3.09 17.41
C PRO A 107 -21.13 1.67 17.96
N THR A 108 -20.90 0.68 17.12
CA THR A 108 -20.77 -0.69 17.61
C THR A 108 -19.43 -1.29 17.19
N SER A 109 -18.78 -1.90 18.15
CA SER A 109 -17.55 -2.66 18.10
C SER A 109 -17.52 -3.85 17.11
N ARG A 110 -18.34 -3.84 16.05
CA ARG A 110 -18.41 -4.93 15.07
C ARG A 110 -18.69 -4.36 13.69
N HIS A 111 -17.85 -4.73 12.72
CA HIS A 111 -18.18 -4.58 11.31
C HIS A 111 -19.49 -5.28 10.99
N PHE A 112 -20.26 -4.69 10.07
CA PHE A 112 -21.47 -5.37 9.61
C PHE A 112 -21.05 -6.56 8.75
N ARG A 113 -21.43 -7.76 9.15
CA ARG A 113 -21.24 -9.00 8.39
C ARG A 113 -22.56 -9.45 7.81
N GLY A 114 -22.71 -9.34 6.49
CA GLY A 114 -23.97 -9.63 5.82
C GLY A 114 -23.87 -9.47 4.31
N VAL A 115 -24.94 -9.02 3.70
CA VAL A 115 -25.09 -8.99 2.24
C VAL A 115 -25.29 -7.58 1.71
N GLY A 116 -24.51 -7.24 0.69
CA GLY A 116 -24.66 -6.04 -0.11
C GLY A 116 -25.04 -6.36 -1.56
N TRP A 117 -25.93 -5.58 -2.13
CA TRP A 117 -26.38 -5.72 -3.50
C TRP A 117 -25.95 -4.52 -4.32
N TYR A 118 -25.33 -4.80 -5.48
CA TYR A 118 -24.81 -3.84 -6.44
C TYR A 118 -25.50 -4.02 -7.77
N ARG A 119 -25.97 -2.94 -8.40
CA ARG A 119 -26.65 -2.97 -9.69
C ARG A 119 -26.10 -1.88 -10.59
N ARG A 120 -25.80 -2.20 -11.85
CA ARG A 120 -25.27 -1.25 -12.82
C ARG A 120 -25.81 -1.54 -14.23
N TRP A 121 -26.35 -0.51 -14.88
CA TRP A 121 -26.70 -0.56 -16.27
C TRP A 121 -25.51 -0.15 -17.13
N PHE A 122 -25.29 -0.87 -18.24
CA PHE A 122 -24.22 -0.58 -19.18
C PHE A 122 -24.65 -0.94 -20.61
N GLU A 123 -23.98 -0.34 -21.60
CA GLU A 123 -24.23 -0.61 -23.02
C GLU A 123 -23.01 -1.29 -23.64
N VAL A 124 -23.27 -2.09 -24.66
CA VAL A 124 -22.24 -2.73 -25.48
C VAL A 124 -22.39 -2.29 -26.92
N ARG A 125 -21.29 -2.19 -27.63
CA ARG A 125 -21.29 -1.78 -29.03
C ARG A 125 -21.82 -2.91 -29.90
N PRO A 126 -22.69 -2.64 -30.88
CA PRO A 126 -23.24 -3.69 -31.79
C PRO A 126 -22.16 -4.40 -32.63
N ASP A 127 -21.06 -3.72 -32.95
CA ASP A 127 -19.93 -4.28 -33.70
C ASP A 127 -19.11 -5.32 -32.93
N TRP A 128 -19.33 -5.45 -31.61
CA TRP A 128 -18.71 -6.48 -30.78
C TRP A 128 -19.45 -7.83 -30.77
N GLN A 129 -20.54 -7.98 -31.50
CA GLN A 129 -21.39 -9.19 -31.47
C GLN A 129 -20.63 -10.49 -31.80
N ALA A 130 -19.53 -10.42 -32.56
CA ALA A 130 -18.68 -11.58 -32.87
C ALA A 130 -17.48 -11.73 -31.88
N GLN A 131 -17.36 -10.86 -30.90
CA GLN A 131 -16.27 -10.85 -29.94
C GLN A 131 -16.67 -11.60 -28.66
N ARG A 132 -15.68 -11.99 -27.89
CA ARG A 132 -15.84 -12.50 -26.53
C ARG A 132 -15.86 -11.34 -25.53
N MET A 133 -16.76 -11.39 -24.57
CA MET A 133 -16.86 -10.38 -23.54
C MET A 133 -16.78 -10.98 -22.15
N VAL A 134 -15.93 -10.39 -21.33
CA VAL A 134 -15.64 -10.82 -19.97
C VAL A 134 -15.82 -9.66 -19.03
N VAL A 135 -16.54 -9.86 -17.92
CA VAL A 135 -16.51 -8.93 -16.78
C VAL A 135 -15.40 -9.40 -15.84
N ASP A 136 -14.47 -8.48 -15.55
CA ASP A 136 -13.28 -8.69 -14.73
C ASP A 136 -13.42 -7.93 -13.43
N PHE A 137 -13.28 -8.63 -12.31
CA PHE A 137 -13.31 -8.08 -10.95
C PHE A 137 -11.91 -8.20 -10.35
N LYS A 138 -11.29 -7.10 -9.96
CA LYS A 138 -9.95 -7.13 -9.33
C LYS A 138 -9.99 -7.58 -7.86
N GLY A 139 -11.14 -7.46 -7.18
CA GLY A 139 -11.32 -7.92 -5.80
C GLY A 139 -12.70 -7.64 -5.25
N VAL A 140 -13.33 -8.66 -4.65
CA VAL A 140 -14.64 -8.60 -3.98
C VAL A 140 -14.58 -9.44 -2.70
N PHE A 141 -14.86 -8.86 -1.56
CA PHE A 141 -14.83 -9.59 -0.30
C PHE A 141 -16.24 -9.92 0.19
N GLN A 142 -16.61 -11.19 0.38
CA GLN A 142 -15.82 -12.43 0.33
C GLN A 142 -16.37 -13.43 -0.71
N ILE A 143 -17.71 -13.44 -0.92
CA ILE A 143 -18.40 -14.27 -1.89
C ILE A 143 -19.15 -13.36 -2.86
N ALA A 144 -18.95 -13.55 -4.15
CA ALA A 144 -19.61 -12.78 -5.19
C ALA A 144 -20.50 -13.69 -6.04
N ASP A 145 -21.82 -13.46 -6.01
CA ASP A 145 -22.76 -14.01 -6.99
C ASP A 145 -23.02 -12.95 -8.07
N VAL A 146 -22.87 -13.30 -9.34
CA VAL A 146 -22.95 -12.34 -10.45
C VAL A 146 -24.01 -12.76 -11.47
N TRP A 147 -24.82 -11.78 -11.89
CA TRP A 147 -25.84 -11.95 -12.94
C TRP A 147 -25.68 -10.88 -14.02
N VAL A 148 -26.01 -11.26 -15.25
CA VAL A 148 -26.21 -10.34 -16.36
C VAL A 148 -27.62 -10.54 -16.91
N ASN A 149 -28.41 -9.44 -16.95
CA ASN A 149 -29.80 -9.48 -17.44
C ASN A 149 -30.71 -10.50 -16.69
N GLY A 150 -30.46 -10.76 -15.42
CA GLY A 150 -31.18 -11.74 -14.59
C GLY A 150 -30.76 -13.19 -14.81
N LYS A 151 -29.73 -13.46 -15.60
CA LYS A 151 -29.12 -14.78 -15.80
C LYS A 151 -27.80 -14.86 -15.04
N VAL A 152 -27.56 -16.01 -14.41
CA VAL A 152 -26.32 -16.27 -13.66
C VAL A 152 -25.12 -16.20 -14.61
N ALA A 153 -24.15 -15.37 -14.28
CA ALA A 153 -22.84 -15.33 -14.93
C ALA A 153 -21.84 -16.24 -14.20
N GLY A 154 -21.86 -16.23 -12.86
CA GLY A 154 -20.98 -17.08 -12.06
C GLY A 154 -21.01 -16.74 -10.58
N ARG A 155 -20.21 -17.49 -9.82
CA ARG A 155 -19.94 -17.29 -8.38
C ARG A 155 -18.44 -17.44 -8.15
N HIS A 156 -17.88 -16.52 -7.36
CA HIS A 156 -16.50 -16.59 -6.86
C HIS A 156 -16.49 -16.63 -5.33
N VAL A 157 -15.53 -17.37 -4.78
CA VAL A 157 -15.35 -17.57 -3.34
C VAL A 157 -13.89 -17.31 -2.98
N GLY A 158 -13.66 -16.23 -2.26
CA GLY A 158 -12.32 -15.75 -1.90
C GLY A 158 -12.27 -14.22 -1.99
N GLY A 159 -11.66 -13.57 -0.99
CA GLY A 159 -11.82 -12.12 -0.81
C GLY A 159 -10.79 -11.25 -1.50
N PHE A 160 -9.57 -11.75 -1.73
CA PHE A 160 -8.42 -10.88 -2.07
C PHE A 160 -7.85 -11.10 -3.47
N THR A 161 -8.36 -12.06 -4.20
CA THR A 161 -7.94 -12.35 -5.58
C THR A 161 -8.96 -11.86 -6.58
N GLY A 162 -8.52 -11.58 -7.81
CA GLY A 162 -9.40 -11.21 -8.91
C GLY A 162 -10.01 -12.43 -9.60
N PHE A 163 -11.15 -12.21 -10.25
CA PHE A 163 -11.84 -13.26 -10.99
C PHE A 163 -12.60 -12.68 -12.19
N GLN A 164 -12.99 -13.57 -13.12
CA GLN A 164 -13.61 -13.17 -14.35
C GLN A 164 -14.76 -14.08 -14.73
N PHE A 165 -15.80 -13.50 -15.40
CA PHE A 165 -16.89 -14.27 -15.98
C PHE A 165 -17.12 -13.90 -17.43
N ASP A 166 -17.19 -14.93 -18.29
CA ASP A 166 -17.61 -14.78 -19.69
C ASP A 166 -19.11 -14.48 -19.74
N VAL A 167 -19.45 -13.30 -20.20
CA VAL A 167 -20.83 -12.82 -20.29
C VAL A 167 -21.36 -12.74 -21.74
N THR A 168 -20.58 -13.19 -22.72
CA THR A 168 -20.86 -13.07 -24.15
C THR A 168 -22.28 -13.51 -24.50
N ASN A 169 -22.72 -14.67 -24.01
CA ASN A 169 -24.03 -15.25 -24.29
C ASN A 169 -25.19 -14.72 -23.43
N LEU A 170 -24.87 -13.82 -22.49
CA LEU A 170 -25.85 -13.22 -21.56
C LEU A 170 -26.26 -11.82 -22.00
N LEU A 171 -25.52 -11.22 -22.94
CA LEU A 171 -25.71 -9.84 -23.37
C LEU A 171 -26.84 -9.67 -24.37
N LYS A 172 -27.49 -8.52 -24.33
CA LYS A 172 -28.38 -7.98 -25.35
C LYS A 172 -27.58 -7.02 -26.23
N TRP A 173 -27.72 -7.17 -27.53
CA TRP A 173 -27.01 -6.35 -28.52
C TRP A 173 -27.77 -5.08 -28.91
N SER A 174 -28.98 -4.91 -28.38
CA SER A 174 -29.78 -3.70 -28.49
C SER A 174 -30.27 -3.24 -27.12
N GLY A 175 -29.99 -2.00 -26.75
CA GLY A 175 -30.37 -1.42 -25.47
C GLY A 175 -29.48 -1.85 -24.31
N PRO A 176 -29.74 -1.31 -23.11
CA PRO A 176 -28.90 -1.49 -21.95
C PRO A 176 -28.92 -2.93 -21.40
N ASN A 177 -27.78 -3.35 -20.88
CA ASN A 177 -27.55 -4.56 -20.12
C ASN A 177 -27.48 -4.22 -18.65
N LEU A 178 -27.94 -5.11 -17.80
CA LEU A 178 -27.87 -4.98 -16.33
C LEU A 178 -26.85 -5.98 -15.77
N LEU A 179 -25.83 -5.48 -15.11
CA LEU A 179 -24.92 -6.25 -14.26
C LEU A 179 -25.39 -6.15 -12.80
N VAL A 180 -25.51 -7.29 -12.14
CA VAL A 180 -25.87 -7.37 -10.71
C VAL A 180 -24.86 -8.22 -9.99
N VAL A 181 -24.43 -7.74 -8.82
CA VAL A 181 -23.54 -8.48 -7.93
C VAL A 181 -24.15 -8.51 -6.53
N ARG A 182 -24.31 -9.70 -5.97
CA ARG A 182 -24.60 -9.92 -4.56
C ARG A 182 -23.28 -10.27 -3.89
N VAL A 183 -22.89 -9.47 -2.94
CA VAL A 183 -21.65 -9.67 -2.17
C VAL A 183 -22.05 -10.10 -0.77
N ASP A 184 -21.43 -11.17 -0.29
CA ASP A 184 -21.67 -11.75 1.04
C ASP A 184 -20.32 -11.79 1.78
N ASP A 185 -20.18 -11.04 2.86
CA ASP A 185 -18.98 -10.97 3.68
C ASP A 185 -19.12 -11.67 5.04
N VAL A 186 -20.18 -12.48 5.20
CA VAL A 186 -20.35 -13.30 6.41
C VAL A 186 -19.17 -14.25 6.54
N LEU A 187 -18.50 -14.20 7.68
CA LEU A 187 -17.36 -15.05 7.95
C LEU A 187 -17.72 -16.53 7.82
N ASN A 188 -16.87 -17.25 7.13
CA ASN A 188 -17.05 -18.67 6.84
C ASN A 188 -15.75 -19.42 7.16
N PRO A 189 -15.79 -20.43 8.07
CA PRO A 189 -14.59 -21.18 8.48
C PRO A 189 -13.95 -22.00 7.33
N GLU A 190 -14.62 -22.11 6.18
CA GLU A 190 -14.11 -22.80 5.00
C GLU A 190 -13.47 -21.87 3.96
N ILE A 191 -13.48 -20.54 4.21
CA ILE A 191 -12.98 -19.53 3.27
C ILE A 191 -11.97 -18.64 3.99
N ALA A 192 -10.77 -18.51 3.44
CA ALA A 192 -9.73 -17.67 4.01
C ALA A 192 -9.96 -16.17 3.71
N PRO A 193 -9.76 -15.28 4.70
CA PRO A 193 -9.50 -15.54 6.12
C PRO A 193 -10.78 -16.06 6.81
N ALA A 194 -10.65 -17.14 7.59
CA ALA A 194 -11.80 -17.90 8.07
C ALA A 194 -12.51 -17.28 9.27
N ASN A 195 -11.89 -16.34 9.95
CA ASN A 195 -12.34 -15.77 11.22
C ASN A 195 -12.15 -14.25 11.28
N GLU A 196 -12.78 -13.62 12.26
CA GLU A 196 -12.36 -12.30 12.71
C GLU A 196 -10.94 -12.37 13.25
N THR A 197 -10.09 -11.52 12.75
CA THR A 197 -8.72 -11.31 13.20
C THR A 197 -8.64 -9.93 13.86
N ASN A 198 -7.49 -9.56 14.43
CA ASN A 198 -7.26 -8.17 14.82
C ASN A 198 -7.13 -7.25 13.57
N VAL A 199 -6.99 -7.82 12.39
CA VAL A 199 -6.97 -7.09 11.11
C VAL A 199 -8.41 -6.78 10.69
N VAL A 200 -8.72 -5.51 10.48
CA VAL A 200 -10.01 -5.13 9.90
C VAL A 200 -10.10 -5.61 8.46
N ILE A 201 -11.18 -6.30 8.14
CA ILE A 201 -11.45 -6.79 6.80
C ILE A 201 -12.77 -6.17 6.33
N TYR A 202 -12.74 -5.56 5.16
CA TYR A 202 -13.82 -4.71 4.65
C TYR A 202 -14.62 -5.43 3.57
N GLY A 203 -15.93 -5.52 3.75
CA GLY A 203 -16.86 -6.13 2.79
C GLY A 203 -17.10 -5.25 1.56
N GLY A 204 -17.42 -5.84 0.41
CA GLY A 204 -17.84 -5.12 -0.78
C GLY A 204 -17.02 -5.37 -2.04
N ILE A 205 -17.34 -4.61 -3.11
CA ILE A 205 -16.54 -4.53 -4.34
C ILE A 205 -15.48 -3.45 -4.11
N TYR A 206 -14.39 -3.81 -3.45
CA TYR A 206 -13.40 -2.86 -2.96
C TYR A 206 -12.22 -2.63 -3.93
N ARG A 207 -12.26 -3.22 -5.13
CA ARG A 207 -11.35 -2.95 -6.26
C ARG A 207 -12.12 -2.70 -7.54
N SER A 208 -11.41 -2.29 -8.59
CA SER A 208 -11.99 -1.96 -9.89
C SER A 208 -12.69 -3.13 -10.56
N VAL A 209 -13.73 -2.79 -11.34
CA VAL A 209 -14.44 -3.72 -12.25
C VAL A 209 -14.31 -3.21 -13.68
N SER A 210 -14.03 -4.11 -14.63
CA SER A 210 -13.93 -3.76 -16.04
C SER A 210 -14.67 -4.74 -16.95
N LEU A 211 -15.04 -4.23 -18.14
CA LEU A 211 -15.49 -5.05 -19.27
C LEU A 211 -14.32 -5.20 -20.23
N GLN A 212 -13.94 -6.43 -20.52
CA GLN A 212 -12.91 -6.76 -21.50
C GLN A 212 -13.56 -7.37 -22.74
N VAL A 213 -13.09 -6.96 -23.93
CA VAL A 213 -13.57 -7.46 -25.24
C VAL A 213 -12.38 -7.99 -26.01
N THR A 214 -12.46 -9.24 -26.46
CA THR A 214 -11.40 -9.92 -27.20
C THR A 214 -11.95 -10.69 -28.38
N ASP A 215 -11.08 -11.03 -29.33
CA ASP A 215 -11.41 -12.03 -30.37
C ASP A 215 -11.67 -13.40 -29.69
N PRO A 216 -12.50 -14.28 -30.27
CA PRO A 216 -12.63 -15.64 -29.77
C PRO A 216 -11.30 -16.42 -29.73
N LEU A 217 -10.34 -16.13 -30.61
CA LEU A 217 -8.98 -16.66 -30.54
C LEU A 217 -8.06 -15.64 -29.87
N HIS A 218 -7.73 -15.85 -28.61
CA HIS A 218 -7.04 -14.87 -27.81
C HIS A 218 -6.09 -15.49 -26.76
N VAL A 219 -5.22 -14.66 -26.17
CA VAL A 219 -4.49 -15.01 -24.95
C VAL A 219 -5.42 -14.74 -23.76
N PRO A 220 -5.78 -15.74 -22.94
CA PRO A 220 -6.61 -15.51 -21.77
C PRO A 220 -5.88 -14.60 -20.76
N PRO A 221 -6.58 -13.97 -19.82
CA PRO A 221 -5.95 -13.25 -18.74
C PRO A 221 -4.91 -14.11 -18.03
N ASN A 222 -3.76 -13.48 -17.67
CA ASN A 222 -2.60 -14.15 -17.08
C ASN A 222 -2.02 -15.30 -17.94
N GLY A 223 -2.41 -15.37 -19.22
CA GLY A 223 -2.06 -16.41 -20.17
C GLY A 223 -0.66 -16.25 -20.79
N THR A 224 0.24 -15.52 -20.14
CA THR A 224 1.67 -15.49 -20.47
C THR A 224 2.48 -15.64 -19.19
N TRP A 225 3.48 -16.49 -19.20
CA TRP A 225 4.45 -16.64 -18.13
C TRP A 225 5.86 -16.49 -18.69
N VAL A 226 6.60 -15.54 -18.14
CA VAL A 226 7.96 -15.18 -18.55
C VAL A 226 8.93 -15.54 -17.44
N THR A 227 9.95 -16.33 -17.79
CA THR A 227 11.02 -16.71 -16.85
C THR A 227 12.40 -16.44 -17.45
N THR A 228 13.39 -16.26 -16.59
CA THR A 228 14.79 -16.04 -16.96
C THR A 228 15.60 -17.29 -16.67
N GLU A 229 16.34 -17.76 -17.66
CA GLU A 229 17.28 -18.89 -17.58
C GLU A 229 18.72 -18.40 -17.90
N GLY A 230 19.72 -19.23 -17.65
CA GLY A 230 21.12 -18.92 -17.96
C GLY A 230 21.84 -18.23 -16.81
N ASN A 231 22.55 -17.13 -17.09
CA ASN A 231 23.29 -16.35 -16.09
C ASN A 231 23.28 -14.85 -16.41
N THR A 232 23.80 -14.04 -15.50
CA THR A 232 23.82 -12.57 -15.61
C THR A 232 24.50 -12.03 -16.88
N GLY A 233 25.49 -12.75 -17.45
CA GLY A 233 26.20 -12.32 -18.65
C GLY A 233 25.52 -12.73 -19.95
N ALA A 234 24.63 -13.73 -19.92
CA ALA A 234 23.97 -14.31 -21.08
C ALA A 234 22.58 -14.86 -20.71
N PRO A 235 21.66 -14.02 -20.26
CA PRO A 235 20.31 -14.46 -19.90
C PRO A 235 19.54 -14.95 -21.13
N VAL A 236 18.69 -15.94 -20.91
CA VAL A 236 17.72 -16.46 -21.87
C VAL A 236 16.34 -16.23 -21.33
N VAL A 237 15.45 -15.64 -22.12
CA VAL A 237 14.05 -15.44 -21.74
C VAL A 237 13.20 -16.56 -22.31
N ARG A 238 12.52 -17.29 -21.42
CA ARG A 238 11.51 -18.30 -21.79
C ARG A 238 10.14 -17.67 -21.66
N VAL A 239 9.32 -17.81 -22.70
CA VAL A 239 7.97 -17.28 -22.76
C VAL A 239 7.01 -18.44 -23.03
N ARG A 240 6.14 -18.72 -22.06
CA ARG A 240 5.04 -19.68 -22.22
C ARG A 240 3.76 -18.88 -22.39
N THR A 241 3.11 -19.02 -23.53
CA THR A 241 1.87 -18.33 -23.87
C THR A 241 0.77 -19.34 -24.12
N TRP A 242 -0.35 -19.20 -23.42
CA TRP A 242 -1.56 -19.97 -23.64
C TRP A 242 -2.47 -19.21 -24.60
N ILE A 243 -3.00 -19.89 -25.62
CA ILE A 243 -3.98 -19.35 -26.57
C ILE A 243 -5.26 -20.16 -26.46
N GLU A 244 -6.35 -19.51 -26.14
CA GLU A 244 -7.70 -20.07 -26.05
C GLU A 244 -8.45 -19.82 -27.36
N ASN A 245 -9.16 -20.87 -27.86
CA ASN A 245 -10.14 -20.71 -28.91
C ASN A 245 -11.56 -20.89 -28.38
N ALA A 246 -12.18 -19.80 -27.96
CA ALA A 246 -13.57 -19.74 -27.52
C ALA A 246 -14.58 -19.75 -28.71
N GLY A 247 -14.09 -19.86 -29.95
CA GLY A 247 -14.88 -19.95 -31.19
C GLY A 247 -15.52 -21.32 -31.40
N LYS A 248 -16.34 -21.41 -32.42
CA LYS A 248 -17.07 -22.65 -32.77
C LYS A 248 -16.34 -23.51 -33.78
N THR A 249 -15.25 -23.04 -34.37
CA THR A 249 -14.45 -23.74 -35.40
C THR A 249 -13.00 -23.78 -34.98
N ALA A 250 -12.27 -24.80 -35.46
CA ALA A 250 -10.83 -24.88 -35.23
C ALA A 250 -10.11 -23.72 -35.90
N ALA A 251 -9.21 -23.06 -35.13
CA ALA A 251 -8.41 -21.96 -35.61
C ALA A 251 -6.97 -22.41 -35.97
N SER A 252 -6.36 -21.73 -36.93
CA SER A 252 -4.94 -21.90 -37.27
C SER A 252 -4.12 -20.80 -36.61
N ALA A 253 -3.90 -20.96 -35.30
CA ALA A 253 -3.20 -19.99 -34.49
C ALA A 253 -1.74 -19.84 -34.89
N LYS A 254 -1.31 -18.62 -35.18
CA LYS A 254 0.09 -18.19 -35.32
C LYS A 254 0.39 -17.23 -34.19
N LEU A 255 1.40 -17.55 -33.42
CA LEU A 255 1.91 -16.69 -32.35
C LEU A 255 3.24 -16.08 -32.78
N ARG A 256 3.30 -14.75 -32.85
CA ARG A 256 4.54 -13.99 -32.92
C ARG A 256 4.77 -13.30 -31.57
N THR A 257 5.85 -13.67 -30.92
CA THR A 257 6.27 -13.10 -29.64
C THR A 257 7.45 -12.15 -29.88
N LEU A 258 7.26 -10.88 -29.50
CA LEU A 258 8.29 -9.86 -29.54
C LEU A 258 8.72 -9.56 -28.11
N VAL A 259 10.02 -9.70 -27.82
CA VAL A 259 10.61 -9.16 -26.59
C VAL A 259 11.10 -7.76 -26.90
N VAL A 260 10.58 -6.79 -26.16
CA VAL A 260 10.76 -5.36 -26.44
C VAL A 260 11.38 -4.70 -25.19
N ASP A 261 12.41 -3.89 -25.39
CA ASP A 261 13.03 -3.12 -24.32
C ASP A 261 12.25 -1.84 -23.94
N ASP A 262 12.71 -1.13 -22.93
CA ASP A 262 12.09 0.13 -22.46
C ASP A 262 12.06 1.22 -23.55
N ALA A 263 13.02 1.22 -24.46
CA ALA A 263 13.07 2.14 -25.61
C ALA A 263 12.20 1.66 -26.81
N ASN A 264 11.30 0.70 -26.61
CA ASN A 264 10.48 0.09 -27.67
C ASN A 264 11.25 -0.61 -28.79
N ARG A 265 12.50 -1.02 -28.57
CA ARG A 265 13.29 -1.77 -29.55
C ARG A 265 13.04 -3.27 -29.35
N THR A 266 12.77 -3.96 -30.44
CA THR A 266 12.66 -5.43 -30.41
C THR A 266 14.05 -6.04 -30.24
N VAL A 267 14.24 -6.75 -29.12
CA VAL A 267 15.51 -7.45 -28.79
C VAL A 267 15.46 -8.93 -29.16
N ALA A 268 14.29 -9.51 -29.28
CA ALA A 268 14.09 -10.87 -29.79
C ALA A 268 12.73 -11.03 -30.48
N THR A 269 12.65 -11.91 -31.48
CA THR A 269 11.42 -12.30 -32.16
C THR A 269 11.33 -13.82 -32.22
N LEU A 270 10.20 -14.37 -31.79
CA LEU A 270 9.93 -15.79 -31.76
C LEU A 270 8.62 -16.08 -32.50
N ASP A 271 8.58 -17.08 -33.34
CA ASP A 271 7.38 -17.48 -34.09
C ASP A 271 7.02 -18.96 -33.80
N ALA A 272 5.73 -19.21 -33.60
CA ALA A 272 5.18 -20.54 -33.45
C ALA A 272 3.79 -20.64 -34.10
N SER A 273 3.35 -21.84 -34.42
CA SER A 273 2.00 -22.06 -34.98
C SER A 273 1.44 -23.42 -34.60
N ALA A 274 0.14 -23.49 -34.40
CA ALA A 274 -0.57 -24.72 -34.11
C ALA A 274 -2.06 -24.60 -34.49
N LYS A 275 -2.73 -25.74 -34.68
CA LYS A 275 -4.19 -25.77 -34.65
C LYS A 275 -4.68 -25.79 -33.23
N VAL A 276 -5.73 -24.99 -32.94
CA VAL A 276 -6.43 -24.92 -31.65
C VAL A 276 -7.90 -25.26 -31.90
N ALA A 277 -8.38 -26.36 -31.31
CA ALA A 277 -9.76 -26.80 -31.48
C ALA A 277 -10.75 -25.85 -30.75
N PRO A 278 -12.05 -25.88 -31.06
CA PRO A 278 -13.05 -25.17 -30.31
C PRO A 278 -13.04 -25.53 -28.81
N GLY A 279 -12.99 -24.56 -27.92
CA GLY A 279 -12.90 -24.75 -26.48
C GLY A 279 -11.53 -25.22 -25.97
N GLU A 280 -10.51 -25.36 -26.83
CA GLU A 280 -9.15 -25.73 -26.44
C GLU A 280 -8.37 -24.48 -25.98
N THR A 281 -7.60 -24.62 -24.89
CA THR A 281 -6.50 -23.73 -24.53
C THR A 281 -5.18 -24.45 -24.79
N LYS A 282 -4.32 -23.88 -25.64
CA LYS A 282 -3.07 -24.49 -26.09
C LYS A 282 -1.86 -23.68 -25.65
N GLU A 283 -0.89 -24.37 -25.08
CA GLU A 283 0.40 -23.75 -24.68
C GLU A 283 1.37 -23.68 -25.86
N PHE A 284 2.06 -22.54 -25.96
CA PHE A 284 3.19 -22.27 -26.83
C PHE A 284 4.40 -21.94 -25.94
N ASP A 285 5.39 -22.82 -25.92
CA ASP A 285 6.63 -22.66 -25.14
C ASP A 285 7.77 -22.23 -26.08
N GLN A 286 8.30 -21.03 -25.84
CA GLN A 286 9.29 -20.40 -26.71
C GLN A 286 10.47 -19.90 -25.85
N LYS A 287 11.69 -19.93 -26.44
CA LYS A 287 12.89 -19.39 -25.77
C LYS A 287 13.65 -18.47 -26.73
N THR A 288 14.18 -17.38 -26.20
CA THR A 288 15.12 -16.53 -26.95
C THR A 288 16.48 -17.23 -27.08
N GLY A 289 17.34 -16.73 -27.95
CA GLY A 289 18.77 -16.94 -27.79
C GLY A 289 19.29 -16.21 -26.55
N ALA A 290 20.57 -16.40 -26.23
CA ALA A 290 21.23 -15.63 -25.18
C ALA A 290 21.22 -14.14 -25.52
N LEU A 291 20.95 -13.30 -24.50
CA LEU A 291 20.86 -11.83 -24.61
C LEU A 291 22.04 -11.18 -23.87
N PRO A 292 23.25 -11.15 -24.43
CA PRO A 292 24.47 -10.80 -23.71
C PRO A 292 24.54 -9.34 -23.24
N ASN A 293 23.70 -8.45 -23.74
CA ASN A 293 23.63 -7.05 -23.37
C ASN A 293 22.29 -6.69 -22.70
N ALA A 294 21.63 -7.67 -22.09
CA ALA A 294 20.37 -7.41 -21.40
C ALA A 294 20.60 -6.55 -20.16
N HIS A 295 19.72 -5.58 -19.94
CA HIS A 295 19.65 -4.84 -18.69
C HIS A 295 18.95 -5.68 -17.63
N LEU A 296 19.57 -5.81 -16.47
CA LEU A 296 18.99 -6.59 -15.37
C LEU A 296 18.15 -5.69 -14.46
N TRP A 297 17.01 -6.22 -14.02
CA TRP A 297 16.17 -5.54 -13.03
C TRP A 297 16.82 -5.61 -11.64
N SER A 298 16.85 -4.47 -10.93
CA SER A 298 17.28 -4.35 -9.53
C SER A 298 16.65 -3.12 -8.89
N PRO A 299 16.67 -2.96 -7.56
CA PRO A 299 16.21 -1.73 -6.88
C PRO A 299 16.82 -0.44 -7.40
N ASP A 300 18.03 -0.49 -7.92
CA ASP A 300 18.77 0.70 -8.42
C ASP A 300 18.42 1.04 -9.88
N THR A 301 18.08 0.05 -10.69
CA THR A 301 17.86 0.24 -12.13
C THR A 301 16.41 0.06 -12.55
N ALA A 302 15.64 -0.79 -11.88
CA ALA A 302 14.23 -1.09 -12.13
C ALA A 302 13.87 -1.27 -13.62
N TYR A 303 14.77 -1.92 -14.39
CA TYR A 303 14.66 -1.99 -15.85
C TYR A 303 13.66 -3.07 -16.26
N LEU A 304 12.65 -2.67 -17.04
CA LEU A 304 11.55 -3.53 -17.46
C LEU A 304 11.57 -3.78 -18.98
N TYR A 305 11.22 -4.99 -19.35
CA TYR A 305 10.93 -5.42 -20.72
C TYR A 305 9.45 -5.71 -20.88
N ARG A 306 9.00 -5.81 -22.13
CA ARG A 306 7.65 -6.27 -22.48
C ARG A 306 7.71 -7.42 -23.44
N VAL A 307 6.91 -8.43 -23.18
CA VAL A 307 6.55 -9.47 -24.15
C VAL A 307 5.28 -9.02 -24.84
N MET A 308 5.32 -8.88 -26.16
CA MET A 308 4.15 -8.62 -26.99
C MET A 308 3.78 -9.89 -27.75
N SER A 309 2.72 -10.57 -27.31
CA SER A 309 2.17 -11.76 -27.95
C SER A 309 1.13 -11.33 -28.99
N VAL A 310 1.47 -11.46 -30.27
CA VAL A 310 0.56 -11.15 -31.38
C VAL A 310 0.03 -12.47 -31.92
N VAL A 311 -1.30 -12.66 -31.82
CA VAL A 311 -2.01 -13.86 -32.26
C VAL A 311 -2.74 -13.58 -33.57
N SER A 312 -2.63 -14.51 -34.52
CA SER A 312 -3.36 -14.45 -35.80
C SER A 312 -4.04 -15.79 -36.08
N ASP A 313 -5.23 -15.74 -36.70
CA ASP A 313 -5.87 -16.92 -37.31
C ASP A 313 -5.61 -16.91 -38.82
N GLY A 314 -4.71 -17.77 -39.25
CA GLY A 314 -4.16 -17.69 -40.61
C GLY A 314 -3.43 -16.36 -40.85
N ASN A 315 -4.07 -15.47 -41.63
CA ASN A 315 -3.56 -14.14 -41.95
C ASN A 315 -4.37 -12.99 -41.24
N ARG A 316 -5.45 -13.35 -40.54
CA ARG A 316 -6.28 -12.41 -39.81
C ARG A 316 -5.67 -12.16 -38.42
N ALA A 317 -5.37 -10.92 -38.08
CA ALA A 317 -5.00 -10.57 -36.74
C ALA A 317 -6.18 -10.83 -35.79
N ALA A 318 -5.93 -11.52 -34.69
CA ALA A 318 -6.92 -11.91 -33.69
C ALA A 318 -6.70 -11.19 -32.35
N ASP A 319 -5.48 -11.24 -31.81
CA ASP A 319 -5.22 -10.67 -30.50
C ASP A 319 -3.82 -10.08 -30.40
N ARG A 320 -3.66 -9.17 -29.43
CA ARG A 320 -2.37 -8.62 -28.99
C ARG A 320 -2.39 -8.51 -27.47
N TYR A 321 -1.53 -9.30 -26.83
CA TYR A 321 -1.40 -9.31 -25.37
C TYR A 321 0.00 -8.84 -24.96
N ILE A 322 0.08 -7.97 -23.96
CA ILE A 322 1.33 -7.38 -23.47
C ILE A 322 1.55 -7.84 -22.03
N THR A 323 2.75 -8.34 -21.74
CA THR A 323 3.18 -8.75 -20.41
C THR A 323 4.48 -8.05 -20.07
N THR A 324 4.49 -7.26 -19.00
CA THR A 324 5.71 -6.63 -18.46
C THR A 324 6.48 -7.64 -17.64
N PHE A 325 7.82 -7.59 -17.69
CA PHE A 325 8.69 -8.44 -16.89
C PHE A 325 10.08 -7.79 -16.72
N GLY A 326 10.86 -8.28 -15.77
CA GLY A 326 12.27 -7.90 -15.59
C GLY A 326 13.17 -9.13 -15.64
N ILE A 327 14.36 -8.99 -16.20
CA ILE A 327 15.39 -10.04 -16.22
C ILE A 327 16.18 -9.93 -14.91
N ARG A 328 16.17 -10.96 -14.08
CA ARG A 328 16.91 -11.00 -12.82
C ARG A 328 17.31 -12.40 -12.42
N PHE A 329 18.34 -12.49 -11.58
CA PHE A 329 18.81 -13.71 -10.93
C PHE A 329 18.92 -13.46 -9.44
N ILE A 330 18.36 -14.31 -8.62
CA ILE A 330 18.39 -14.17 -7.18
C ILE A 330 18.78 -15.46 -6.50
N THR A 331 19.64 -15.37 -5.49
CA THR A 331 20.12 -16.48 -4.67
C THR A 331 20.28 -16.05 -3.22
N VAL A 332 20.51 -16.98 -2.33
CA VAL A 332 20.87 -16.75 -0.94
C VAL A 332 22.33 -17.17 -0.72
N ASP A 333 23.07 -16.36 0.01
CA ASP A 333 24.43 -16.63 0.46
C ASP A 333 24.49 -16.58 1.98
N PRO A 334 25.09 -17.59 2.67
CA PRO A 334 25.08 -17.64 4.12
C PRO A 334 25.70 -16.44 4.84
N ALA A 335 26.68 -15.77 4.21
CA ALA A 335 27.41 -14.68 4.85
C ALA A 335 26.76 -13.31 4.68
N VAL A 336 26.01 -13.12 3.58
CA VAL A 336 25.46 -11.80 3.20
C VAL A 336 23.96 -11.83 2.93
N GLY A 337 23.29 -12.99 3.06
CA GLY A 337 21.87 -13.14 2.84
C GLY A 337 21.49 -13.14 1.36
N PHE A 338 20.66 -12.20 0.96
CA PHE A 338 20.13 -12.13 -0.41
C PHE A 338 21.17 -11.59 -1.41
N VAL A 339 21.28 -12.27 -2.55
CA VAL A 339 22.17 -11.89 -3.66
C VAL A 339 21.35 -11.73 -4.92
N LEU A 340 21.29 -10.51 -5.45
CA LEU A 340 20.57 -10.17 -6.66
C LEU A 340 21.57 -9.85 -7.79
N ASN A 341 21.45 -10.55 -8.93
CA ASN A 341 22.33 -10.39 -10.08
C ASN A 341 23.83 -10.55 -9.75
N GLY A 342 24.14 -11.43 -8.79
CA GLY A 342 25.51 -11.68 -8.34
C GLY A 342 26.08 -10.64 -7.37
N LYS A 343 25.26 -9.72 -6.86
CA LYS A 343 25.65 -8.73 -5.84
C LYS A 343 24.82 -8.91 -4.58
N ALA A 344 25.46 -8.86 -3.43
CA ALA A 344 24.76 -8.82 -2.15
C ALA A 344 23.81 -7.61 -2.08
N ILE A 345 22.60 -7.82 -1.61
CA ILE A 345 21.60 -6.80 -1.42
C ILE A 345 21.07 -6.82 0.01
N ASN A 346 21.22 -5.69 0.70
CA ASN A 346 20.58 -5.52 2.00
C ASN A 346 19.12 -5.11 1.79
N LEU A 347 18.20 -6.02 2.08
CA LEU A 347 16.76 -5.77 2.01
C LEU A 347 16.29 -5.12 3.31
N HIS A 348 15.82 -3.89 3.20
CA HIS A 348 15.24 -3.12 4.29
C HIS A 348 13.98 -2.41 3.83
N GLY A 349 12.94 -2.50 4.61
CA GLY A 349 11.65 -1.99 4.18
C GLY A 349 10.59 -1.99 5.26
N VAL A 350 9.36 -2.12 4.83
CA VAL A 350 8.18 -1.97 5.67
C VAL A 350 7.10 -2.97 5.26
N ASP A 351 6.20 -3.23 6.22
CA ASP A 351 4.93 -3.89 5.93
C ASP A 351 3.89 -2.87 5.47
N ARG A 352 3.04 -3.25 4.51
CA ARG A 352 1.93 -2.43 4.06
C ARG A 352 0.62 -3.19 4.14
N ARG A 353 -0.27 -2.69 4.99
CA ARG A 353 -1.71 -2.95 4.88
C ARG A 353 -2.32 -1.91 3.95
N GLN A 354 -3.39 -2.28 3.23
CA GLN A 354 -3.93 -1.40 2.19
C GLN A 354 -4.94 -0.38 2.72
N ASP A 355 -5.48 -0.56 3.91
CA ASP A 355 -6.54 0.27 4.45
C ASP A 355 -6.15 1.76 4.60
N TYR A 356 -7.15 2.61 4.39
CA TYR A 356 -7.01 4.06 4.38
C TYR A 356 -8.19 4.68 5.14
N GLY A 357 -7.97 5.81 5.82
CA GLY A 357 -9.02 6.51 6.56
C GLY A 357 -10.26 6.79 5.71
N PHE A 358 -11.43 6.39 6.17
CA PHE A 358 -12.75 6.45 5.51
C PHE A 358 -12.87 5.70 4.18
N LEU A 359 -11.83 5.01 3.73
CA LEU A 359 -11.88 4.15 2.55
C LEU A 359 -11.84 2.66 2.91
N GLY A 360 -11.27 2.32 4.08
CA GLY A 360 -10.91 0.94 4.35
C GLY A 360 -10.05 0.38 3.23
N ASP A 361 -10.37 -0.80 2.75
CA ASP A 361 -9.69 -1.44 1.61
C ASP A 361 -10.13 -0.91 0.23
N ALA A 362 -11.18 -0.07 0.17
CA ALA A 362 -11.67 0.48 -1.09
C ALA A 362 -10.80 1.65 -1.59
N VAL A 363 -9.52 1.40 -1.72
CA VAL A 363 -8.49 2.38 -2.09
C VAL A 363 -8.31 2.40 -3.61
N PRO A 364 -8.50 3.55 -4.29
CA PRO A 364 -8.21 3.67 -5.72
C PRO A 364 -6.75 3.35 -6.04
N GLU A 365 -6.50 2.73 -7.20
CA GLU A 365 -5.18 2.31 -7.68
C GLU A 365 -4.12 3.43 -7.56
N VAL A 366 -4.46 4.65 -7.99
CA VAL A 366 -3.58 5.84 -7.93
C VAL A 366 -3.15 6.21 -6.51
N VAL A 367 -4.03 5.99 -5.51
CA VAL A 367 -3.70 6.23 -4.10
C VAL A 367 -2.75 5.14 -3.60
N GLY A 368 -2.97 3.89 -3.99
CA GLY A 368 -2.06 2.79 -3.70
C GLY A 368 -0.68 2.96 -4.34
N GLU A 369 -0.61 3.40 -5.61
CA GLU A 369 0.66 3.75 -6.28
C GLU A 369 1.43 4.82 -5.48
N ARG A 370 0.72 5.83 -4.96
CA ARG A 370 1.32 6.87 -4.11
C ARG A 370 1.92 6.29 -2.82
N ASP A 371 1.28 5.29 -2.21
CA ASP A 371 1.84 4.62 -1.03
C ASP A 371 3.24 4.03 -1.34
N ILE A 372 3.39 3.38 -2.51
CA ILE A 372 4.69 2.82 -2.93
C ILE A 372 5.72 3.91 -3.22
N GLN A 373 5.28 5.05 -3.78
CA GLN A 373 6.16 6.21 -3.98
C GLN A 373 6.66 6.79 -2.65
N LEU A 374 5.81 6.83 -1.61
CA LEU A 374 6.20 7.24 -0.26
C LEU A 374 7.22 6.27 0.34
N ILE A 375 6.98 4.96 0.21
CA ILE A 375 7.89 3.90 0.66
C ILE A 375 9.26 4.05 -0.02
N LYS A 376 9.29 4.23 -1.34
CA LYS A 376 10.52 4.49 -2.08
C LYS A 376 11.19 5.81 -1.68
N GLY A 377 10.40 6.86 -1.46
CA GLY A 377 10.88 8.18 -1.01
C GLY A 377 11.53 8.16 0.38
N MET A 378 11.12 7.23 1.24
CA MET A 378 11.77 6.95 2.51
C MET A 378 13.12 6.21 2.34
N GLY A 379 13.41 5.65 1.16
CA GLY A 379 14.63 4.91 0.85
C GLY A 379 14.48 3.40 0.99
N ALA A 380 13.31 2.87 1.30
CA ALA A 380 13.07 1.44 1.37
C ALA A 380 13.26 0.76 0.01
N ASN A 381 13.77 -0.47 0.04
CA ASN A 381 13.93 -1.33 -1.14
C ASN A 381 13.20 -2.68 -1.00
N PHE A 382 12.47 -2.88 0.11
CA PHE A 382 11.72 -4.08 0.41
C PHE A 382 10.31 -3.75 0.92
N LEU A 383 9.33 -4.56 0.51
CA LEU A 383 7.93 -4.47 0.91
C LEU A 383 7.39 -5.87 1.23
N ARG A 384 6.74 -6.02 2.38
CA ARG A 384 5.85 -7.16 2.64
C ARG A 384 4.40 -6.71 2.51
N THR A 385 3.60 -7.45 1.73
CA THR A 385 2.18 -7.14 1.52
C THR A 385 1.33 -7.79 2.61
N ALA A 386 1.41 -7.24 3.80
CA ALA A 386 0.70 -7.75 4.97
C ALA A 386 -0.82 -7.52 4.86
N HIS A 387 -1.66 -8.54 4.94
CA HIS A 387 -1.36 -10.00 5.02
C HIS A 387 -2.19 -10.72 3.93
N TYR A 388 -2.24 -10.18 2.73
CA TYR A 388 -3.09 -10.66 1.62
C TYR A 388 -2.62 -10.10 0.27
N PRO A 389 -3.05 -10.72 -0.86
CA PRO A 389 -2.72 -10.26 -2.20
C PRO A 389 -3.17 -8.81 -2.42
N GLN A 390 -2.25 -7.98 -2.86
CA GLN A 390 -2.51 -6.56 -3.12
C GLN A 390 -3.18 -6.34 -4.48
N ASP A 391 -3.61 -5.09 -4.74
CA ASP A 391 -4.01 -4.69 -6.08
C ASP A 391 -2.81 -4.81 -7.04
N PRO A 392 -2.98 -5.32 -8.28
CA PRO A 392 -1.89 -5.41 -9.25
C PRO A 392 -1.13 -4.11 -9.48
N ALA A 393 -1.80 -2.94 -9.40
CA ALA A 393 -1.15 -1.64 -9.55
C ALA A 393 -0.04 -1.39 -8.52
N ILE A 394 -0.15 -1.99 -7.32
CA ILE A 394 0.88 -1.91 -6.27
C ILE A 394 2.14 -2.64 -6.72
N LEU A 395 1.99 -3.83 -7.29
CA LEU A 395 3.11 -4.65 -7.75
C LEU A 395 3.75 -4.07 -9.00
N GLU A 396 2.95 -3.51 -9.92
CA GLU A 396 3.44 -2.77 -11.09
C GLU A 396 4.30 -1.57 -10.66
N GLU A 397 3.87 -0.85 -9.61
CA GLU A 397 4.62 0.28 -9.08
C GLU A 397 5.90 -0.18 -8.34
N CYS A 398 5.86 -1.32 -7.63
CA CYS A 398 7.06 -1.96 -7.07
C CYS A 398 8.06 -2.35 -8.15
N ASP A 399 7.62 -2.93 -9.26
CA ASP A 399 8.46 -3.25 -10.41
C ASP A 399 9.13 -2.00 -10.97
N ARG A 400 8.35 -0.91 -11.15
CA ARG A 400 8.79 0.35 -11.74
C ARG A 400 9.78 1.12 -10.86
N LEU A 401 9.59 1.05 -9.54
CA LEU A 401 10.44 1.76 -8.57
C LEU A 401 11.57 0.91 -8.01
N GLY A 402 11.62 -0.39 -8.33
CA GLY A 402 12.64 -1.28 -7.83
C GLY A 402 12.46 -1.54 -6.33
N ILE A 403 11.28 -1.98 -5.92
CA ILE A 403 11.01 -2.44 -4.56
C ILE A 403 10.82 -3.95 -4.60
N VAL A 404 11.73 -4.68 -3.94
CA VAL A 404 11.61 -6.14 -3.80
C VAL A 404 10.42 -6.48 -2.92
N THR A 405 9.65 -7.49 -3.28
CA THR A 405 8.36 -7.77 -2.62
C THR A 405 8.26 -9.20 -2.11
N TRP A 406 7.71 -9.34 -0.92
CA TRP A 406 7.12 -10.55 -0.36
C TRP A 406 5.60 -10.40 -0.43
N GLU A 407 4.93 -11.19 -1.27
CA GLU A 407 3.47 -11.20 -1.40
C GLU A 407 2.86 -12.40 -0.70
N GLU A 408 1.74 -12.20 0.01
CA GLU A 408 1.12 -13.22 0.88
C GLU A 408 -0.27 -13.64 0.41
N ILE A 409 -0.59 -14.92 0.61
CA ILE A 409 -1.98 -15.40 0.58
C ILE A 409 -2.73 -14.96 1.86
N PRO A 410 -4.06 -14.86 1.84
CA PRO A 410 -4.84 -14.38 2.98
C PRO A 410 -4.99 -15.44 4.10
N ASN A 411 -3.87 -16.01 4.51
CA ASN A 411 -3.78 -16.97 5.62
C ASN A 411 -3.44 -16.23 6.93
N ILE A 412 -4.39 -15.37 7.37
CA ILE A 412 -4.19 -14.43 8.47
C ILE A 412 -4.76 -15.03 9.74
N LYS A 413 -3.92 -15.25 10.76
CA LYS A 413 -4.33 -15.59 12.15
C LYS A 413 -5.58 -16.47 12.21
N ILE A 414 -5.63 -17.55 11.43
CA ILE A 414 -6.79 -18.43 11.36
C ILE A 414 -6.92 -19.16 12.68
N HIS A 415 -7.91 -18.78 13.48
CA HIS A 415 -8.29 -19.46 14.69
C HIS A 415 -9.33 -20.53 14.36
N ILE A 416 -8.97 -21.80 14.46
CA ILE A 416 -9.94 -22.90 14.33
C ILE A 416 -10.76 -22.98 15.62
N TYR A 417 -12.06 -22.85 15.53
CA TYR A 417 -13.03 -22.89 16.63
C TYR A 417 -13.28 -24.31 17.15
N PRO A 418 -13.61 -24.51 18.45
CA PRO A 418 -13.85 -23.50 19.46
C PRO A 418 -12.55 -22.98 20.09
N PRO A 419 -12.46 -21.70 20.50
CA PRO A 419 -11.37 -21.24 21.31
C PRO A 419 -11.38 -22.04 22.61
N VAL A 420 -10.30 -22.69 22.94
CA VAL A 420 -10.12 -23.24 24.29
C VAL A 420 -9.85 -22.03 25.19
N GLU A 421 -10.77 -21.71 26.09
CA GLU A 421 -10.59 -20.67 27.09
C GLU A 421 -9.48 -21.08 28.06
N ASP A 422 -8.25 -20.77 27.73
CA ASP A 422 -7.20 -20.65 28.74
C ASP A 422 -6.27 -19.50 28.38
N ASN A 423 -5.93 -18.73 29.38
CA ASN A 423 -5.08 -17.53 29.31
C ASN A 423 -3.60 -17.84 28.96
N VAL A 424 -3.32 -18.98 28.41
CA VAL A 424 -1.99 -19.41 28.00
C VAL A 424 -2.11 -20.07 26.62
N GLY A 425 -1.81 -19.33 25.60
CA GLY A 425 -1.67 -19.68 24.19
C GLY A 425 -2.19 -21.07 23.80
N SER A 426 -3.45 -21.15 23.38
CA SER A 426 -4.06 -22.41 22.94
C SER A 426 -3.29 -23.00 21.77
N VAL A 427 -2.67 -24.13 22.00
CA VAL A 427 -2.04 -24.95 20.96
C VAL A 427 -3.16 -25.60 20.15
N TYR A 428 -3.30 -25.19 18.88
CA TYR A 428 -4.24 -25.88 18.00
C TYR A 428 -3.73 -27.28 17.70
N THR A 429 -4.57 -28.25 17.99
CA THR A 429 -4.26 -29.67 17.84
C THR A 429 -4.81 -30.27 16.56
N GLU A 430 -5.36 -29.45 15.64
CA GLU A 430 -6.01 -29.96 14.44
C GLU A 430 -5.48 -29.28 13.18
N ARG A 431 -5.36 -30.03 12.10
CA ARG A 431 -5.02 -29.57 10.75
C ARG A 431 -6.12 -28.66 10.20
N PHE A 432 -5.78 -27.82 9.23
CA PHE A 432 -6.78 -27.04 8.49
C PHE A 432 -7.89 -27.96 7.94
N PRO A 433 -9.17 -27.55 8.12
CA PRO A 433 -10.28 -28.23 7.45
C PRO A 433 -10.01 -28.32 5.94
N ARG A 434 -10.30 -29.47 5.33
CA ARG A 434 -10.03 -29.67 3.90
C ARG A 434 -10.67 -28.61 2.98
N PRO A 435 -11.92 -28.12 3.19
CA PRO A 435 -12.47 -27.02 2.42
C PRO A 435 -11.64 -25.74 2.52
N LEU A 436 -11.18 -25.37 3.71
CA LEU A 436 -10.32 -24.20 3.92
C LEU A 436 -8.98 -24.35 3.19
N MET A 437 -8.31 -25.51 3.29
CA MET A 437 -7.08 -25.80 2.57
C MET A 437 -7.28 -25.69 1.03
N GLN A 438 -8.40 -26.17 0.52
CA GLN A 438 -8.75 -26.06 -0.91
C GLN A 438 -8.97 -24.59 -1.32
N ASN A 439 -9.63 -23.80 -0.47
CA ASN A 439 -9.83 -22.37 -0.75
C ASN A 439 -8.52 -21.59 -0.68
N LEU A 440 -7.64 -21.86 0.29
CA LEU A 440 -6.29 -21.27 0.35
C LEU A 440 -5.50 -21.58 -0.92
N LYS A 441 -5.51 -22.84 -1.38
CA LYS A 441 -4.84 -23.23 -2.64
C LYS A 441 -5.48 -22.61 -3.88
N GLN A 442 -6.78 -22.38 -3.89
CA GLN A 442 -7.45 -21.65 -4.96
C GLN A 442 -6.96 -20.21 -5.01
N GLN A 443 -7.04 -19.47 -3.89
CA GLN A 443 -6.58 -18.08 -3.84
C GLN A 443 -5.07 -17.97 -4.11
N MET A 444 -4.26 -18.91 -3.64
CA MET A 444 -2.84 -19.00 -3.96
C MET A 444 -2.60 -19.12 -5.47
N ARG A 445 -3.32 -20.01 -6.16
CA ARG A 445 -3.22 -20.17 -7.61
C ARG A 445 -3.58 -18.88 -8.33
N GLU A 446 -4.71 -18.28 -7.97
CA GLU A 446 -5.18 -17.02 -8.55
C GLU A 446 -4.15 -15.90 -8.37
N MET A 447 -3.55 -15.76 -7.19
CA MET A 447 -2.47 -14.81 -6.90
C MET A 447 -1.24 -15.09 -7.76
N ILE A 448 -0.69 -16.29 -7.70
CA ILE A 448 0.55 -16.64 -8.41
C ILE A 448 0.38 -16.53 -9.93
N GLU A 449 -0.71 -17.04 -10.50
CA GLU A 449 -0.95 -16.94 -11.94
C GLU A 449 -1.08 -15.50 -12.41
N ARG A 450 -1.68 -14.62 -11.60
CA ARG A 450 -1.79 -13.19 -11.84
C ARG A 450 -0.42 -12.50 -11.79
N ASP A 451 0.39 -12.78 -10.75
CA ASP A 451 1.50 -11.94 -10.34
C ASP A 451 2.90 -12.50 -10.65
N ARG A 452 3.00 -13.75 -11.11
CA ARG A 452 4.28 -14.43 -11.38
C ARG A 452 5.20 -13.77 -12.41
N ASN A 453 4.75 -12.76 -13.15
CA ASN A 453 5.57 -12.00 -14.09
C ASN A 453 6.24 -10.77 -13.45
N HIS A 454 5.85 -10.36 -12.23
CA HIS A 454 6.46 -9.24 -11.52
C HIS A 454 7.89 -9.57 -11.07
N PRO A 455 8.93 -8.87 -11.56
CA PRO A 455 10.30 -9.09 -11.11
C PRO A 455 10.51 -8.66 -9.66
N ALA A 456 9.70 -7.78 -9.12
CA ALA A 456 9.72 -7.34 -7.72
C ALA A 456 9.51 -8.51 -6.75
N ILE A 457 8.58 -9.42 -7.05
CA ILE A 457 8.24 -10.52 -6.16
C ILE A 457 9.37 -11.55 -6.15
N ILE A 458 9.92 -11.84 -4.97
CA ILE A 458 10.92 -12.89 -4.74
C ILE A 458 10.45 -13.97 -3.77
N ILE A 459 9.44 -13.67 -2.96
CA ILE A 459 8.90 -14.54 -1.91
C ILE A 459 7.38 -14.60 -2.06
N TRP A 460 6.85 -15.83 -2.03
CA TRP A 460 5.43 -16.13 -1.85
C TRP A 460 5.16 -16.47 -0.38
N GLY A 461 4.41 -15.62 0.31
CA GLY A 461 4.00 -15.85 1.69
C GLY A 461 2.87 -16.87 1.79
N VAL A 462 3.05 -17.88 2.62
CA VAL A 462 2.07 -18.97 2.82
C VAL A 462 1.29 -18.80 4.13
N SER A 463 1.73 -17.93 5.04
CA SER A 463 1.02 -17.67 6.29
C SER A 463 1.53 -16.43 7.01
N ASP A 464 0.67 -15.89 7.87
CA ASP A 464 0.96 -14.92 8.92
C ASP A 464 0.61 -15.51 10.31
N ASP A 465 1.39 -15.18 11.33
CA ASP A 465 1.17 -15.37 12.79
C ASP A 465 0.67 -16.76 13.27
N LEU A 466 0.87 -17.81 12.47
CA LEU A 466 0.24 -19.13 12.69
C LEU A 466 1.14 -20.23 13.24
N SER A 467 2.45 -19.99 13.31
CA SER A 467 3.43 -21.06 13.65
C SER A 467 3.25 -21.70 15.01
N ARG A 468 2.55 -21.03 15.95
CA ARG A 468 2.26 -21.57 17.28
C ARG A 468 1.16 -22.62 17.29
N TYR A 469 0.34 -22.67 16.23
CA TYR A 469 -1.01 -23.20 16.32
C TYR A 469 -1.35 -24.26 15.28
N HIS A 470 -0.43 -24.57 14.33
CA HIS A 470 -0.74 -25.48 13.24
C HIS A 470 0.29 -26.58 13.04
N TYR A 471 -0.17 -27.65 12.41
CA TYR A 471 0.69 -28.74 12.01
C TYR A 471 1.64 -28.28 10.90
N PRO A 472 2.95 -28.54 11.01
CA PRO A 472 3.92 -28.22 9.97
C PRO A 472 3.52 -28.75 8.59
N GLU A 473 2.79 -29.87 8.55
CA GLU A 473 2.33 -30.51 7.32
C GLU A 473 1.35 -29.63 6.51
N ASP A 474 0.61 -28.73 7.13
CA ASP A 474 -0.27 -27.80 6.39
C ASP A 474 0.56 -26.76 5.63
N PHE A 475 1.67 -26.31 6.21
CA PHE A 475 2.61 -25.39 5.55
C PHE A 475 3.45 -26.09 4.49
N VAL A 476 3.84 -27.34 4.71
CA VAL A 476 4.47 -28.17 3.68
C VAL A 476 3.54 -28.28 2.47
N GLU A 477 2.25 -28.62 2.71
CA GLU A 477 1.26 -28.76 1.66
C GLU A 477 1.02 -27.45 0.87
N LEU A 478 1.09 -26.29 1.54
CA LEU A 478 1.01 -24.98 0.90
C LEU A 478 2.29 -24.65 0.12
N SER A 479 3.47 -24.86 0.70
CA SER A 479 4.76 -24.62 0.04
C SER A 479 4.93 -25.49 -1.21
N GLU A 480 4.58 -26.78 -1.14
CA GLU A 480 4.57 -27.67 -2.29
C GLU A 480 3.62 -27.18 -3.42
N ALA A 481 2.45 -26.63 -3.04
CA ALA A 481 1.51 -26.04 -3.99
C ALA A 481 2.08 -24.79 -4.68
N VAL A 482 2.81 -23.93 -3.93
CA VAL A 482 3.54 -22.79 -4.49
C VAL A 482 4.57 -23.27 -5.51
N HIS A 483 5.45 -24.19 -5.12
CA HIS A 483 6.51 -24.68 -6.02
C HIS A 483 5.99 -25.40 -7.27
N ALA A 484 4.82 -26.04 -7.18
CA ALA A 484 4.16 -26.62 -8.35
C ALA A 484 3.66 -25.55 -9.34
N LEU A 485 3.30 -24.36 -8.85
CA LEU A 485 2.83 -23.23 -9.67
C LEU A 485 3.98 -22.34 -10.13
N ASP A 486 4.95 -22.07 -9.26
CA ASP A 486 6.13 -21.24 -9.53
C ASP A 486 7.38 -21.74 -8.79
N PRO A 487 8.21 -22.57 -9.44
CA PRO A 487 9.47 -23.06 -8.86
C PRO A 487 10.60 -22.01 -8.91
N THR A 488 10.36 -20.78 -9.34
CA THR A 488 11.40 -19.75 -9.52
C THR A 488 11.52 -18.80 -8.35
N ARG A 489 10.64 -18.90 -7.34
CA ARG A 489 10.58 -18.06 -6.15
C ARG A 489 10.51 -18.91 -4.90
N TRP A 490 10.90 -18.29 -3.79
CA TRP A 490 10.89 -18.91 -2.48
C TRP A 490 9.54 -18.84 -1.78
N THR A 491 9.32 -19.73 -0.86
CA THR A 491 8.21 -19.66 0.10
C THR A 491 8.70 -19.10 1.43
N ALA A 492 7.85 -18.33 2.10
CA ALA A 492 8.07 -17.88 3.48
C ALA A 492 6.76 -17.91 4.28
N GLY A 493 6.88 -17.86 5.58
CA GLY A 493 5.77 -17.81 6.53
C GLY A 493 6.24 -18.17 7.92
N ARG A 494 5.37 -18.04 8.89
CA ARG A 494 5.70 -18.29 10.29
C ARG A 494 5.83 -19.80 10.64
N ALA A 495 6.30 -20.59 9.70
CA ALA A 495 6.68 -21.98 9.85
C ALA A 495 8.13 -22.17 9.38
N PRO A 496 9.13 -21.67 10.12
CA PRO A 496 10.47 -21.40 9.62
C PRO A 496 11.21 -22.65 9.12
N HIS A 497 10.95 -23.83 9.67
CA HIS A 497 11.68 -25.04 9.28
C HIS A 497 11.16 -25.70 8.00
N VAL A 498 9.95 -25.33 7.53
CA VAL A 498 9.32 -25.96 6.35
C VAL A 498 9.25 -25.05 5.14
N THR A 499 9.46 -23.74 5.27
CA THR A 499 9.56 -22.79 4.18
C THR A 499 11.01 -22.57 3.74
N ASP A 500 11.25 -22.05 2.53
CA ASP A 500 12.60 -21.80 2.01
C ASP A 500 13.28 -20.65 2.74
N ILE A 501 12.53 -19.62 3.10
CA ILE A 501 12.99 -18.45 3.85
C ILE A 501 12.51 -18.57 5.29
N MET A 502 13.42 -18.28 6.23
CA MET A 502 13.14 -18.23 7.66
C MET A 502 12.51 -16.89 8.02
N ASP A 503 11.26 -16.93 8.44
CA ASP A 503 10.61 -15.79 9.08
C ASP A 503 11.06 -15.71 10.56
N ALA A 504 11.95 -14.79 10.84
CA ALA A 504 12.54 -14.62 12.17
C ALA A 504 11.56 -13.98 13.20
N THR A 505 10.46 -13.40 12.74
CA THR A 505 9.43 -12.79 13.61
C THR A 505 8.60 -13.85 14.34
N SER A 506 8.53 -15.07 13.79
CA SER A 506 7.81 -16.19 14.39
C SER A 506 8.34 -16.65 15.77
N SER A 507 9.38 -16.00 16.26
CA SER A 507 10.10 -16.36 17.48
C SER A 507 9.44 -15.99 18.81
N TYR A 508 8.23 -15.49 18.83
CA TYR A 508 7.44 -15.34 20.06
C TYR A 508 6.91 -16.68 20.59
N ASP A 509 7.73 -17.69 20.61
CA ASP A 509 7.45 -18.90 21.39
C ASP A 509 7.84 -18.66 22.86
N LEU A 510 6.93 -18.10 23.63
CA LEU A 510 7.09 -17.83 25.05
C LEU A 510 7.30 -19.11 25.87
N GLU A 511 6.90 -20.28 25.38
CA GLU A 511 7.02 -21.54 26.11
C GLU A 511 8.36 -22.25 25.92
N ARG A 512 9.07 -22.03 24.79
CA ARG A 512 10.34 -22.72 24.48
C ARG A 512 11.61 -21.90 24.66
N GLY A 513 11.49 -20.68 25.19
CA GLY A 513 12.65 -19.83 25.47
C GLY A 513 13.43 -19.46 24.19
N ARG A 514 13.13 -18.31 23.69
CA ARG A 514 13.92 -17.52 22.74
C ARG A 514 14.31 -18.25 21.43
N PHE A 515 13.72 -17.81 20.34
CA PHE A 515 14.29 -18.00 19.02
C PHE A 515 15.70 -17.36 19.04
N ASP A 516 16.71 -18.18 19.02
CA ASP A 516 18.07 -17.69 18.90
C ASP A 516 18.39 -17.50 17.43
N LEU A 517 18.08 -16.31 16.91
CA LEU A 517 18.28 -15.93 15.50
C LEU A 517 19.71 -16.25 15.02
N LEU A 518 20.69 -16.04 15.88
CA LEU A 518 22.09 -16.32 15.54
C LEU A 518 22.36 -17.84 15.46
N ARG A 519 21.76 -18.62 16.34
CA ARG A 519 21.87 -20.07 16.31
C ARG A 519 21.14 -20.64 15.09
N GLU A 520 19.91 -20.20 14.82
CA GLU A 520 19.15 -20.65 13.65
C GLU A 520 19.88 -20.35 12.34
N HIS A 521 20.53 -19.20 12.23
CA HIS A 521 21.35 -18.88 11.05
C HIS A 521 22.59 -19.80 10.96
N GLN A 522 23.19 -20.22 12.08
CA GLN A 522 24.30 -21.18 12.08
C GLN A 522 23.84 -22.59 11.72
N GLU A 523 22.67 -23.01 12.17
CA GLU A 523 22.11 -24.34 11.92
C GLU A 523 21.52 -24.50 10.52
N HIS A 524 21.02 -23.40 9.92
CA HIS A 524 20.36 -23.32 8.61
C HIS A 524 20.99 -22.27 7.68
N PRO A 525 22.30 -22.35 7.42
CA PRO A 525 22.99 -21.35 6.59
C PRO A 525 22.53 -21.32 5.14
N GLU A 526 21.85 -22.38 4.65
CA GLU A 526 21.31 -22.44 3.30
C GLU A 526 20.05 -21.61 3.09
N LYS A 527 19.42 -21.13 4.19
CA LYS A 527 18.18 -20.35 4.14
C LYS A 527 18.45 -18.85 4.15
N GLY A 528 17.57 -18.07 3.52
CA GLY A 528 17.47 -16.63 3.74
C GLY A 528 16.70 -16.34 5.03
N PHE A 529 16.97 -15.20 5.66
CA PHE A 529 16.32 -14.78 6.89
C PHE A 529 15.67 -13.41 6.70
N VAL A 530 14.43 -13.29 7.17
CA VAL A 530 13.68 -12.03 7.17
C VAL A 530 13.09 -11.79 8.56
N TRP A 531 13.32 -10.62 9.13
CA TRP A 531 12.54 -10.13 10.27
C TRP A 531 11.45 -9.22 9.75
N ASN A 532 10.23 -9.73 9.65
CA ASN A 532 9.16 -9.09 8.89
C ASN A 532 8.24 -8.16 9.70
N GLU A 533 8.39 -8.05 11.01
CA GLU A 533 7.57 -7.16 11.85
C GLU A 533 8.38 -6.61 13.03
N TRP A 534 9.31 -5.71 12.77
CA TRP A 534 10.04 -5.05 13.85
C TRP A 534 9.52 -3.63 14.11
N GLY A 535 9.79 -3.09 15.27
CA GLY A 535 9.52 -1.69 15.58
C GLY A 535 8.04 -1.35 15.78
N ALA A 536 7.24 -2.30 16.26
CA ALA A 536 5.82 -2.11 16.56
C ALA A 536 5.61 -1.17 17.79
N PHE A 537 6.03 0.09 17.67
CA PHE A 537 5.86 1.11 18.69
C PHE A 537 4.69 2.02 18.32
N GLN A 538 3.64 1.97 19.11
CA GLN A 538 2.46 2.79 18.88
C GLN A 538 2.73 4.27 19.21
N SER A 539 2.40 5.17 18.28
CA SER A 539 2.48 6.61 18.49
C SER A 539 1.52 7.37 17.57
N GLU A 540 0.89 8.42 18.06
CA GLU A 540 0.16 9.35 17.21
C GLU A 540 1.11 10.40 16.61
N ARG A 541 0.86 10.80 15.36
CA ARG A 541 1.67 11.78 14.65
C ARG A 541 1.79 13.11 15.43
N GLY A 542 3.04 13.50 15.70
CA GLY A 542 3.39 14.78 16.34
C GLY A 542 2.89 14.93 17.77
N LEU A 543 2.30 13.92 18.38
CA LEU A 543 1.94 13.96 19.78
C LEU A 543 3.19 13.73 20.63
N GLU A 544 3.50 14.67 21.51
CA GLU A 544 4.67 14.63 22.38
C GLU A 544 4.25 14.46 23.83
N GLY A 545 5.06 13.81 24.64
CA GLY A 545 4.83 13.66 26.07
C GLY A 545 5.20 12.31 26.65
N ALA A 546 4.80 12.10 27.90
CA ALA A 546 4.98 10.81 28.56
C ALA A 546 4.09 9.73 27.92
N PRO A 547 4.51 8.46 28.05
CA PRO A 547 3.65 7.34 27.63
C PRO A 547 2.26 7.43 28.23
N TYR A 548 1.24 7.11 27.45
CA TYR A 548 -0.16 7.16 27.89
C TYR A 548 -0.91 5.93 27.37
N HIS A 549 -2.00 5.56 28.08
CA HIS A 549 -2.92 4.54 27.63
C HIS A 549 -4.16 5.21 27.03
N HIS A 550 -4.58 4.74 25.88
CA HIS A 550 -5.89 5.12 25.36
C HIS A 550 -6.99 4.54 26.27
N PRO A 551 -8.05 5.30 26.60
CA PRO A 551 -9.15 4.77 27.42
C PRO A 551 -9.77 3.53 26.78
N GLY A 552 -9.69 2.39 27.48
CA GLY A 552 -10.26 1.09 27.06
C GLY A 552 -9.28 0.16 26.34
N GLU A 553 -8.02 0.53 26.18
CA GLU A 553 -6.96 -0.38 25.73
C GLU A 553 -6.49 -1.31 26.86
N ALA A 554 -5.95 -2.48 26.48
CA ALA A 554 -5.31 -3.37 27.43
C ALA A 554 -4.10 -2.70 28.11
N GLU A 555 -3.77 -3.12 29.35
CA GLU A 555 -2.67 -2.52 30.13
C GLU A 555 -1.30 -2.61 29.41
N ASP A 556 -1.15 -3.49 28.44
CA ASP A 556 0.05 -3.69 27.62
C ASP A 556 0.09 -2.86 26.31
N SER A 557 -1.00 -2.20 25.96
CA SER A 557 -1.09 -1.30 24.79
C SER A 557 -0.71 0.12 25.18
N LEU A 558 0.58 0.42 25.17
CA LEU A 558 1.12 1.73 25.57
C LEU A 558 1.39 2.59 24.32
N SER A 559 0.66 3.71 24.19
CA SER A 559 0.96 4.73 23.18
C SER A 559 2.07 5.66 23.66
N LEU A 560 3.05 5.89 22.79
CA LEU A 560 4.24 6.69 23.07
C LEU A 560 4.11 8.07 22.42
N GLY A 561 4.89 9.04 22.92
CA GLY A 561 5.14 10.26 22.17
C GLY A 561 5.85 9.94 20.85
N ASP A 562 5.53 10.65 19.77
CA ASP A 562 6.07 10.39 18.42
C ASP A 562 7.61 10.46 18.37
N SER A 563 8.20 11.41 19.09
CA SER A 563 9.67 11.50 19.22
C SER A 563 10.28 10.32 19.98
N LEU A 564 9.59 9.81 21.01
CA LEU A 564 10.06 8.65 21.77
C LEU A 564 9.98 7.36 20.96
N ALA A 565 8.89 7.16 20.23
CA ALA A 565 8.74 6.03 19.34
C ALA A 565 9.84 5.99 18.27
N ALA A 566 10.15 7.15 17.65
CA ALA A 566 11.25 7.25 16.69
C ALA A 566 12.62 6.92 17.33
N GLN A 567 12.88 7.35 18.57
CA GLN A 567 14.11 7.04 19.30
C GLN A 567 14.24 5.53 19.62
N LEU A 568 13.15 4.84 19.87
CA LEU A 568 13.17 3.39 20.07
C LEU A 568 13.50 2.64 18.75
N LEU A 569 13.05 3.14 17.62
CA LEU A 569 13.46 2.59 16.32
C LEU A 569 14.98 2.70 16.08
N GLU A 570 15.64 3.75 16.59
CA GLU A 570 17.09 3.92 16.45
C GLU A 570 17.86 2.71 17.05
N GLY A 571 17.52 2.32 18.26
CA GLY A 571 18.19 1.23 18.96
C GLY A 571 17.94 -0.13 18.32
N GLN A 572 16.73 -0.38 17.85
CA GLN A 572 16.42 -1.64 17.15
C GLN A 572 17.10 -1.70 15.78
N LEU A 573 17.02 -0.67 14.94
CA LEU A 573 17.69 -0.68 13.64
C LEU A 573 19.20 -0.83 13.78
N MET A 574 19.78 -0.24 14.83
CA MET A 574 21.20 -0.39 15.13
C MET A 574 21.59 -1.87 15.33
N GLN A 575 20.74 -2.64 15.99
CA GLN A 575 20.94 -4.09 16.18
C GLN A 575 20.83 -4.85 14.85
N TRP A 576 19.81 -4.56 14.03
CA TRP A 576 19.62 -5.23 12.75
C TRP A 576 20.77 -4.96 11.77
N ASN A 577 21.36 -3.78 11.80
CA ASN A 577 22.53 -3.44 10.98
C ASN A 577 23.78 -4.26 11.30
N ALA A 578 23.84 -4.92 12.46
CA ALA A 578 24.90 -5.88 12.78
C ALA A 578 24.79 -7.22 12.04
N LEU A 579 23.66 -7.48 11.38
CA LEU A 579 23.32 -8.76 10.76
C LEU A 579 23.16 -8.58 9.24
N PRO A 580 24.27 -8.56 8.47
CA PRO A 580 24.24 -8.24 7.04
C PRO A 580 23.46 -9.26 6.20
N TRP A 581 23.21 -10.45 6.72
CA TRP A 581 22.43 -11.52 6.09
C TRP A 581 20.92 -11.44 6.38
N LEU A 582 20.50 -10.54 7.27
CA LEU A 582 19.11 -10.39 7.69
C LEU A 582 18.40 -9.33 6.83
N ALA A 583 17.33 -9.73 6.16
CA ALA A 583 16.36 -8.77 5.59
C ALA A 583 15.39 -8.31 6.67
N THR A 584 14.91 -7.06 6.57
CA THR A 584 14.02 -6.51 7.59
C THR A 584 12.84 -5.74 7.00
N ALA A 585 11.64 -5.91 7.58
CA ALA A 585 10.48 -5.06 7.33
C ALA A 585 9.92 -4.51 8.66
N LYS A 586 9.74 -3.19 8.73
CA LYS A 586 9.20 -2.49 9.91
C LYS A 586 7.69 -2.60 9.92
N TRP A 587 7.11 -2.99 11.04
CA TRP A 587 5.67 -2.97 11.27
C TRP A 587 5.21 -1.60 11.78
N CYS A 588 4.52 -0.81 10.99
CA CYS A 588 4.26 -0.89 9.56
C CYS A 588 4.49 0.49 8.91
N MET A 589 4.22 0.62 7.61
CA MET A 589 4.37 1.91 6.92
C MET A 589 3.33 2.93 7.38
N PHE A 590 2.07 2.52 7.48
CA PHE A 590 0.93 3.38 7.81
C PHE A 590 0.21 2.88 9.06
N ASP A 591 -0.39 3.80 9.81
CA ASP A 591 -1.38 3.42 10.80
C ASP A 591 -2.54 2.70 10.11
N THR A 592 -3.08 1.68 10.76
CA THR A 592 -4.09 0.80 10.18
C THR A 592 -5.31 0.68 11.07
N GLY A 593 -6.43 0.22 10.50
CA GLY A 593 -7.57 -0.21 11.29
C GLY A 593 -7.27 -1.55 11.98
N GLU A 594 -7.49 -1.64 13.27
CA GLU A 594 -7.39 -2.89 14.01
C GLU A 594 -8.66 -3.15 14.83
N VAL A 595 -9.18 -4.38 14.74
CA VAL A 595 -10.28 -4.82 15.61
C VAL A 595 -9.67 -5.38 16.89
N ASN A 596 -9.59 -4.56 17.92
CA ASN A 596 -9.26 -5.08 19.22
C ASN A 596 -10.55 -5.51 19.92
N ALA A 597 -10.69 -6.80 20.23
CA ALA A 597 -11.89 -7.37 20.87
C ALA A 597 -12.18 -6.74 22.25
N THR A 598 -11.21 -6.06 22.83
CA THR A 598 -11.31 -5.35 24.11
C THR A 598 -11.49 -3.84 23.96
N ALA A 599 -11.21 -3.24 22.82
CA ALA A 599 -11.35 -1.81 22.56
C ALA A 599 -12.81 -1.41 22.32
N THR A 600 -13.68 -1.62 23.28
CA THR A 600 -15.07 -1.20 23.19
C THR A 600 -15.27 0.31 23.33
N ARG A 601 -14.23 1.12 23.48
CA ARG A 601 -14.35 2.58 23.64
C ARG A 601 -13.00 3.30 23.40
N THR A 602 -12.76 3.79 22.23
CA THR A 602 -11.93 5.01 22.11
C THR A 602 -12.88 6.20 21.97
N VAL A 603 -13.47 6.59 23.07
CA VAL A 603 -14.13 7.90 23.19
C VAL A 603 -13.08 8.83 23.75
N TRP A 604 -12.51 9.67 22.92
CA TRP A 604 -11.69 10.77 23.38
C TRP A 604 -12.64 11.83 23.97
N ASP A 605 -12.77 11.87 25.30
CA ASP A 605 -13.24 13.03 26.03
C ASP A 605 -12.16 14.12 26.02
N TRP A 606 -11.90 14.68 24.84
CA TRP A 606 -11.17 15.93 24.80
C TRP A 606 -12.16 17.04 25.17
N PRO A 607 -11.84 17.91 26.10
CA PRO A 607 -12.75 18.96 26.53
C PRO A 607 -12.88 20.01 25.42
N PHE A 608 -13.78 19.78 24.48
CA PHE A 608 -14.26 20.86 23.63
C PHE A 608 -15.17 21.80 24.44
N PRO A 609 -15.13 23.11 24.18
CA PRO A 609 -15.93 24.08 24.92
C PRO A 609 -17.43 23.87 24.84
N ASP A 610 -17.94 23.03 23.96
CA ASP A 610 -19.35 22.76 23.69
C ASP A 610 -19.83 21.34 24.12
N GLY A 611 -18.99 20.56 24.76
CA GLY A 611 -19.35 19.26 25.34
C GLY A 611 -19.81 18.18 24.35
N LYS A 612 -19.47 18.31 23.05
CA LYS A 612 -19.80 17.29 22.06
C LYS A 612 -18.78 16.16 22.08
N VAL A 613 -19.28 14.93 22.18
CA VAL A 613 -18.52 13.69 22.03
C VAL A 613 -18.16 13.55 20.58
N THR A 614 -16.88 13.56 20.26
CA THR A 614 -16.38 13.37 18.92
C THR A 614 -15.86 11.95 18.75
N PHE A 615 -16.38 11.25 17.75
CA PHE A 615 -15.91 9.91 17.43
C PHE A 615 -14.62 10.01 16.61
N ARG A 616 -13.51 9.53 17.15
CA ARG A 616 -12.35 9.14 16.34
C ARG A 616 -12.59 7.75 15.78
N TRP A 617 -11.91 7.44 14.69
CA TRP A 617 -11.87 6.10 14.11
C TRP A 617 -11.53 5.10 15.23
N PRO A 618 -12.45 4.20 15.61
CA PRO A 618 -12.31 3.47 16.87
C PRO A 618 -11.30 2.33 16.86
N PHE A 619 -10.58 2.12 15.74
CA PHE A 619 -9.79 0.92 15.50
C PHE A 619 -8.46 1.27 14.84
N ASN A 620 -7.61 2.06 15.50
CA ASN A 620 -6.29 2.38 14.95
C ASN A 620 -5.20 1.60 15.65
N ASP A 621 -4.43 0.87 14.84
CA ASP A 621 -3.10 0.45 15.19
C ASP A 621 -2.12 1.56 14.79
N TYR A 622 -1.59 2.27 15.79
CA TYR A 622 -0.72 3.43 15.61
C TYR A 622 0.76 3.08 15.36
N ASN A 623 1.06 1.86 14.94
CA ASN A 623 2.41 1.38 14.67
C ASN A 623 3.05 1.95 13.40
N GLY A 624 2.31 2.67 12.57
CA GLY A 624 2.82 3.26 11.33
C GLY A 624 3.93 4.29 11.55
N VAL A 625 4.86 4.37 10.60
CA VAL A 625 5.79 5.52 10.50
C VAL A 625 5.16 6.72 9.79
N SER A 626 3.98 6.54 9.24
CA SER A 626 3.07 7.58 8.78
C SER A 626 1.68 7.29 9.32
N ASP A 627 0.86 8.33 9.48
CA ASP A 627 -0.49 8.15 9.97
C ASP A 627 -1.43 7.53 8.90
N MET A 628 -2.67 7.25 9.28
CA MET A 628 -3.70 6.67 8.39
C MET A 628 -4.02 7.57 7.17
N TRP A 629 -3.69 8.85 7.23
CA TRP A 629 -3.83 9.82 6.14
C TRP A 629 -2.57 9.95 5.28
N ARG A 630 -1.55 9.11 5.53
CA ARG A 630 -0.24 9.11 4.85
C ARG A 630 0.60 10.36 5.14
N LEU A 631 0.37 11.01 6.28
CA LEU A 631 1.23 12.08 6.78
C LEU A 631 2.37 11.48 7.62
N PRO A 632 3.64 11.85 7.33
CA PRO A 632 4.79 11.26 8.02
C PRO A 632 4.85 11.59 9.51
N LYS A 633 5.31 10.62 10.30
CA LYS A 633 5.73 10.76 11.70
C LYS A 633 7.25 10.91 11.81
N ASN A 634 7.78 11.21 13.00
CA ASN A 634 9.23 11.29 13.21
C ASN A 634 9.98 9.99 12.83
N GLY A 635 9.35 8.83 13.02
CA GLY A 635 9.89 7.53 12.60
C GLY A 635 10.17 7.42 11.10
N PHE A 636 9.32 8.03 10.26
CA PHE A 636 9.55 8.09 8.81
C PHE A 636 10.86 8.83 8.49
N TYR A 637 11.08 9.99 9.07
CA TYR A 637 12.27 10.80 8.82
C TYR A 637 13.53 10.16 9.40
N PHE A 638 13.40 9.44 10.54
CA PHE A 638 14.49 8.62 11.05
C PHE A 638 14.89 7.57 10.00
N LEU A 639 13.96 6.74 9.52
CA LEU A 639 14.25 5.71 8.53
C LEU A 639 14.78 6.32 7.22
N GLN A 640 14.22 7.44 6.78
CA GLN A 640 14.69 8.16 5.61
C GLN A 640 16.15 8.59 5.76
N SER A 641 16.58 9.04 6.95
CA SER A 641 17.97 9.39 7.20
C SER A 641 18.92 8.18 7.09
N GLN A 642 18.42 6.97 7.38
CA GLN A 642 19.24 5.74 7.33
C GLN A 642 19.33 5.12 5.93
N TRP A 643 18.25 5.26 5.13
CA TRP A 643 18.04 4.46 3.92
C TRP A 643 18.21 5.24 2.62
N THR A 644 18.13 6.59 2.63
CA THR A 644 18.33 7.39 1.43
C THR A 644 19.75 7.92 1.30
N GLU A 645 20.23 8.04 0.06
CA GLU A 645 21.47 8.72 -0.25
C GLU A 645 21.27 10.22 -0.54
N LYS A 646 20.06 10.64 -0.90
CA LYS A 646 19.72 12.05 -1.12
C LYS A 646 19.84 12.83 0.19
N PRO A 647 20.55 13.96 0.23
CA PRO A 647 20.67 14.76 1.44
C PRO A 647 19.30 15.12 2.03
N MET A 648 19.18 14.91 3.32
CA MET A 648 17.97 15.27 4.07
C MET A 648 18.32 15.75 5.47
N VAL A 649 17.43 16.53 6.07
CA VAL A 649 17.47 16.98 7.47
C VAL A 649 16.06 17.15 8.00
N HIS A 650 15.82 16.74 9.24
CA HIS A 650 14.54 16.87 9.91
C HIS A 650 14.74 17.13 11.41
N ILE A 651 14.16 18.21 11.91
CA ILE A 651 14.15 18.54 13.35
C ILE A 651 12.97 17.79 13.99
N VAL A 652 13.27 16.94 14.96
CA VAL A 652 12.27 16.11 15.64
C VAL A 652 11.33 16.95 16.52
N GLY A 653 10.04 16.78 16.39
CA GLY A 653 9.00 17.41 17.19
C GLY A 653 8.56 18.77 16.67
N HIS A 654 8.19 19.68 17.58
CA HIS A 654 7.74 21.05 17.27
C HIS A 654 8.43 22.12 18.13
N TRP A 655 8.34 23.39 17.73
CA TRP A 655 8.94 24.52 18.47
C TRP A 655 7.88 25.53 18.93
N THR A 656 6.82 25.03 19.60
CA THR A 656 5.73 25.85 20.15
C THR A 656 5.44 25.39 21.57
N TRP A 657 5.94 26.14 22.57
CA TRP A 657 5.81 25.80 23.99
C TRP A 657 5.39 27.04 24.79
N PRO A 658 4.11 27.44 24.74
CA PRO A 658 3.61 28.66 25.37
C PRO A 658 3.91 28.70 26.87
N GLY A 659 4.53 29.80 27.34
CA GLY A 659 4.85 30.01 28.76
C GLY A 659 6.10 29.30 29.27
N GLU A 660 6.86 28.60 28.40
CA GLU A 660 8.05 27.85 28.81
C GLU A 660 9.39 28.55 28.46
N ALA A 661 9.36 29.86 28.22
CA ALA A 661 10.57 30.63 27.91
C ALA A 661 11.72 30.35 28.88
N GLY A 662 12.90 30.05 28.38
CA GLY A 662 14.09 29.68 29.13
C GLY A 662 14.17 28.23 29.61
N ARG A 663 13.12 27.44 29.50
CA ARG A 663 13.17 26.01 29.80
C ARG A 663 14.10 25.30 28.80
N LYS A 664 15.03 24.52 29.35
CA LYS A 664 15.98 23.78 28.54
C LYS A 664 15.34 22.52 27.92
N ARG A 665 15.64 22.30 26.64
CA ARG A 665 15.17 21.15 25.87
C ARG A 665 16.32 20.47 25.16
N GLN A 666 16.23 19.17 24.97
CA GLN A 666 17.08 18.44 24.03
C GLN A 666 16.46 18.59 22.64
N ILE A 667 17.27 18.96 21.66
CA ILE A 667 16.89 19.00 20.24
C ILE A 667 17.59 17.86 19.53
N ARG A 668 16.80 17.01 18.88
CA ARG A 668 17.26 15.89 18.07
C ARG A 668 16.99 16.21 16.60
N VAL A 669 17.96 15.91 15.74
CA VAL A 669 17.85 16.13 14.28
C VAL A 669 18.27 14.87 13.56
N TYR A 670 17.40 14.37 12.69
CA TYR A 670 17.69 13.27 11.78
C TYR A 670 18.28 13.82 10.46
N SER A 671 19.42 13.31 10.06
CA SER A 671 20.06 13.71 8.80
C SER A 671 21.06 12.63 8.35
N ASN A 672 21.22 12.49 7.06
CA ASN A 672 22.27 11.69 6.42
C ASN A 672 23.43 12.55 5.90
N CYS A 673 23.53 13.78 6.39
CA CYS A 673 24.59 14.73 6.04
C CYS A 673 25.80 14.61 6.99
N ASP A 674 26.93 15.22 6.58
CA ASP A 674 28.19 15.13 7.31
C ASP A 674 28.18 15.97 8.60
N THR A 675 27.56 17.15 8.55
CA THR A 675 27.43 18.08 9.67
C THR A 675 26.08 18.78 9.67
N VAL A 676 25.62 19.18 10.86
CA VAL A 676 24.42 20.00 11.02
C VAL A 676 24.74 21.19 11.92
N GLU A 677 24.40 22.40 11.50
CA GLU A 677 24.35 23.60 12.32
C GLU A 677 22.91 23.81 12.79
N LEU A 678 22.70 24.00 14.11
CA LEU A 678 21.43 24.44 14.66
C LEU A 678 21.46 25.94 14.94
N GLN A 679 20.43 26.65 14.52
CA GLN A 679 20.28 28.08 14.72
C GLN A 679 18.96 28.39 15.42
N LEU A 680 18.99 29.27 16.43
CA LEU A 680 17.81 29.79 17.09
C LEU A 680 17.73 31.30 16.84
N ASN A 681 16.69 31.77 16.18
CA ASN A 681 16.49 33.16 15.80
C ASN A 681 17.70 33.76 15.03
N GLY A 682 18.30 32.95 14.13
CA GLY A 682 19.49 33.34 13.36
C GLY A 682 20.82 33.31 14.13
N ARG A 683 20.79 32.97 15.41
CA ARG A 683 21.97 32.80 16.25
C ARG A 683 22.40 31.31 16.20
N SER A 684 23.63 31.04 15.80
CA SER A 684 24.19 29.68 15.80
C SER A 684 24.26 29.13 17.25
N LEU A 685 23.78 27.89 17.40
CA LEU A 685 23.95 27.09 18.61
C LEU A 685 25.08 26.07 18.48
N GLY A 686 25.85 26.16 17.37
CA GLY A 686 27.00 25.32 17.07
C GLY A 686 26.74 24.35 15.90
N VAL A 687 27.85 23.93 15.29
CA VAL A 687 27.87 22.88 14.28
C VAL A 687 28.26 21.57 14.97
N HIS A 688 27.41 20.56 14.84
CA HIS A 688 27.63 19.27 15.48
C HIS A 688 27.98 18.19 14.45
N GLN A 689 28.65 17.15 14.92
CA GLN A 689 28.77 15.84 14.31
C GLN A 689 27.66 14.94 14.85
N PRO A 690 27.31 13.84 14.19
CA PRO A 690 26.38 12.85 14.75
C PRO A 690 26.87 12.36 16.11
N ILE A 691 25.94 12.02 16.99
CA ILE A 691 26.30 11.40 18.27
C ILE A 691 26.87 10.00 18.04
N THR A 692 27.64 9.48 19.00
CA THR A 692 28.21 8.14 18.89
C THR A 692 27.12 7.04 19.01
N ASN A 693 27.36 5.90 18.37
CA ASN A 693 26.49 4.74 18.51
C ASN A 693 26.36 4.27 19.97
N GLU A 694 27.40 4.43 20.79
CA GLU A 694 27.32 4.16 22.22
C GLU A 694 26.31 5.08 22.93
N ARG A 695 26.25 6.37 22.55
CA ARG A 695 25.25 7.29 23.09
C ARG A 695 23.84 6.92 22.60
N VAL A 696 23.66 6.55 21.33
CA VAL A 696 22.39 6.05 20.81
C VAL A 696 21.90 4.87 21.64
N TRP A 697 22.75 3.87 21.85
CA TRP A 697 22.41 2.68 22.63
C TRP A 697 22.04 3.00 24.08
N ARG A 698 22.81 3.87 24.74
CA ARG A 698 22.51 4.30 26.11
C ARG A 698 21.17 5.01 26.23
N GLU A 699 20.84 5.91 25.27
CA GLU A 699 19.58 6.62 25.26
C GLU A 699 18.41 5.67 24.95
N PHE A 700 18.58 4.75 24.02
CA PHE A 700 17.62 3.69 23.74
C PHE A 700 17.34 2.82 24.97
N ARG A 701 18.39 2.35 25.64
CA ARG A 701 18.24 1.55 26.87
C ARG A 701 17.45 2.29 27.95
N LYS A 702 17.77 3.56 28.16
CA LYS A 702 17.05 4.39 29.12
C LYS A 702 15.56 4.50 28.75
N ALA A 703 15.24 4.77 27.51
CA ALA A 703 13.87 4.87 27.02
C ALA A 703 13.13 3.53 27.16
N SER A 704 13.76 2.43 26.76
CA SER A 704 13.22 1.07 26.89
C SER A 704 12.91 0.69 28.34
N ASP A 705 13.80 1.03 29.28
CA ASP A 705 13.60 0.78 30.71
C ASP A 705 12.45 1.62 31.28
N GLU A 706 12.29 2.88 30.84
CA GLU A 706 11.20 3.77 31.29
C GLU A 706 9.81 3.24 30.89
N ILE A 707 9.69 2.62 29.70
CA ILE A 707 8.43 2.04 29.21
C ILE A 707 8.30 0.53 29.53
N LYS A 708 9.27 -0.05 30.26
CA LYS A 708 9.35 -1.47 30.59
C LYS A 708 9.31 -2.39 29.36
N TYR A 709 9.82 -1.94 28.24
CA TYR A 709 9.94 -2.75 27.03
C TYR A 709 11.18 -3.60 27.10
N HIS A 710 11.01 -4.90 27.31
CA HIS A 710 12.09 -5.87 27.50
C HIS A 710 12.03 -6.95 26.42
N ASP A 711 12.59 -6.66 25.26
CA ASP A 711 12.89 -7.64 24.22
C ASP A 711 14.30 -8.22 24.42
N GLN A 712 14.54 -9.41 23.91
CA GLN A 712 15.87 -10.07 23.96
C GLN A 712 16.98 -9.20 23.32
N PHE A 713 16.67 -8.41 22.30
CA PHE A 713 17.60 -7.51 21.61
C PHE A 713 17.77 -6.17 22.31
N ASN A 714 17.00 -5.89 23.36
CA ASN A 714 17.11 -4.66 24.14
C ASN A 714 18.07 -4.78 25.32
N GLN A 715 18.54 -5.99 25.66
CA GLN A 715 19.34 -6.24 26.85
C GLN A 715 20.84 -6.14 26.60
N GLU A 716 21.31 -6.62 25.45
CA GLU A 716 22.73 -6.59 25.08
C GLU A 716 22.90 -6.09 23.64
N ILE A 717 23.92 -5.27 23.43
CA ILE A 717 24.27 -4.77 22.12
C ILE A 717 24.99 -5.86 21.32
N LEU A 718 24.57 -6.11 20.11
CA LEU A 718 25.24 -7.05 19.22
C LEU A 718 26.60 -6.48 18.79
N PRO A 719 27.64 -7.34 18.68
CA PRO A 719 28.92 -6.90 18.11
C PRO A 719 28.75 -6.32 16.71
N GLY A 720 29.25 -5.09 16.51
CA GLY A 720 29.10 -4.39 15.23
C GLY A 720 27.82 -3.59 15.04
N ALA A 721 26.90 -3.61 16.03
CA ALA A 721 25.67 -2.82 15.99
C ALA A 721 25.96 -1.32 15.83
N SER A 722 25.39 -0.72 14.80
CA SER A 722 25.60 0.70 14.49
C SER A 722 24.51 1.24 13.58
N LEU A 723 24.21 2.54 13.71
CA LEU A 723 23.46 3.28 12.70
C LEU A 723 24.43 3.77 11.61
N LYS A 724 23.98 3.77 10.38
CA LYS A 724 24.71 4.39 9.25
C LYS A 724 24.83 5.90 9.48
N HIS A 725 23.74 6.52 9.92
CA HIS A 725 23.63 7.95 10.19
C HIS A 725 23.01 8.18 11.59
N PRO A 726 23.83 8.15 12.68
CA PRO A 726 23.33 8.49 14.01
C PRO A 726 22.77 9.91 14.05
N PRO A 727 21.80 10.21 14.92
CA PRO A 727 21.21 11.54 14.99
C PRO A 727 22.19 12.59 15.49
N PHE A 728 21.87 13.86 15.23
CA PHE A 728 22.53 15.01 15.80
C PHE A 728 21.76 15.51 17.00
N VAL A 729 22.45 15.85 18.09
CA VAL A 729 21.79 16.22 19.36
C VAL A 729 22.43 17.46 19.96
N TRP A 730 21.58 18.40 20.37
CA TRP A 730 21.90 19.56 21.20
C TRP A 730 21.20 19.39 22.55
N ASP A 731 21.98 19.26 23.59
CA ASP A 731 21.46 19.22 24.96
C ASP A 731 21.26 20.65 25.48
N ASP A 732 20.29 20.82 26.39
CA ASP A 732 20.12 22.09 27.16
C ASP A 732 19.84 23.34 26.29
N VAL A 733 19.18 23.23 25.14
CA VAL A 733 18.78 24.38 24.34
C VAL A 733 17.67 25.14 25.06
N PRO A 734 17.88 26.43 25.46
CA PRO A 734 16.81 27.20 26.09
C PRO A 734 15.72 27.53 25.07
N TYR A 735 14.47 27.27 25.42
CA TYR A 735 13.36 27.66 24.59
C TYR A 735 13.20 29.17 24.52
N GLU A 736 13.16 29.70 23.33
CA GLU A 736 12.84 31.09 23.00
C GLU A 736 11.83 31.08 21.85
N ASP A 737 10.81 31.95 21.91
CA ASP A 737 9.90 32.11 20.79
C ASP A 737 10.65 32.54 19.53
N GLY A 738 10.25 31.98 18.37
CA GLY A 738 10.83 32.32 17.08
C GLY A 738 11.13 31.10 16.21
N ALA A 739 12.25 31.12 15.50
CA ALA A 739 12.61 30.09 14.50
C ALA A 739 13.80 29.24 14.98
N LEU A 740 13.60 27.93 15.02
CA LEU A 740 14.65 26.95 15.19
C LEU A 740 14.93 26.32 13.83
N MET A 741 16.15 26.48 13.31
CA MET A 741 16.54 26.04 11.98
C MET A 741 17.75 25.10 12.04
N ALA A 742 17.66 23.95 11.39
CA ALA A 742 18.78 23.05 11.13
C ALA A 742 19.29 23.25 9.71
N VAL A 743 20.60 23.45 9.56
CA VAL A 743 21.30 23.59 8.27
C VAL A 743 22.29 22.43 8.16
N ALA A 744 22.04 21.49 7.26
CA ALA A 744 22.85 20.29 7.09
C ALA A 744 23.68 20.35 5.81
N HIS A 745 24.91 19.84 5.85
CA HIS A 745 25.85 19.83 4.74
C HIS A 745 26.30 18.40 4.41
N LYS A 746 26.22 18.03 3.12
CA LYS A 746 26.75 16.78 2.57
C LYS A 746 27.63 17.11 1.38
N GLY A 747 28.96 17.07 1.56
CA GLY A 747 29.91 17.60 0.55
C GLY A 747 29.60 19.05 0.22
N THR A 748 29.17 19.34 -1.02
CA THR A 748 28.80 20.69 -1.48
C THR A 748 27.31 21.00 -1.38
N GLU A 749 26.50 20.02 -1.06
CA GLU A 749 25.05 20.19 -0.97
C GLU A 749 24.64 20.68 0.42
N THR A 750 23.61 21.52 0.46
CA THR A 750 23.06 22.08 1.71
C THR A 750 21.56 21.91 1.69
N VAL A 751 21.03 21.32 2.76
CA VAL A 751 19.59 21.19 3.01
C VAL A 751 19.23 21.84 4.34
N ARG A 752 17.96 22.24 4.50
CA ARG A 752 17.48 22.95 5.68
C ARG A 752 16.12 22.43 6.10
N ASP A 753 15.89 22.50 7.42
CA ASP A 753 14.58 22.31 8.03
C ASP A 753 14.36 23.38 9.09
N GLU A 754 13.14 23.86 9.27
CA GLU A 754 12.83 24.96 10.16
C GLU A 754 11.50 24.72 10.88
N LEU A 755 11.56 24.81 12.20
CA LEU A 755 10.38 24.88 13.07
C LEU A 755 10.20 26.31 13.58
N ARG A 756 8.94 26.76 13.68
CA ARG A 756 8.63 28.10 14.22
C ARG A 756 7.66 28.01 15.38
N THR A 757 7.82 28.91 16.33
CA THR A 757 6.81 29.14 17.36
C THR A 757 5.55 29.68 16.72
N ALA A 758 4.45 28.95 16.83
CA ALA A 758 3.15 29.36 16.34
C ALA A 758 2.45 30.33 17.30
N GLY A 759 1.74 31.28 16.69
CA GLY A 759 0.78 32.12 17.39
C GLY A 759 -0.58 31.44 17.52
N LYS A 760 -1.64 32.23 17.78
CA LYS A 760 -3.01 31.69 17.80
C LYS A 760 -3.47 31.31 16.40
N PRO A 761 -4.25 30.21 16.24
CA PRO A 761 -4.80 29.81 14.96
C PRO A 761 -5.75 30.88 14.42
N VAL A 762 -5.63 31.22 13.13
CA VAL A 762 -6.47 32.27 12.48
C VAL A 762 -7.14 31.77 11.19
N ARG A 763 -6.54 30.85 10.47
CA ARG A 763 -7.07 30.34 9.22
C ARG A 763 -6.69 28.90 8.93
N VAL A 764 -7.38 28.27 7.97
CA VAL A 764 -7.01 27.00 7.37
C VAL A 764 -6.28 27.30 6.05
N ALA A 765 -5.05 26.81 5.89
CA ALA A 765 -4.31 26.86 4.62
C ALA A 765 -4.48 25.52 3.91
N VAL A 766 -4.80 25.55 2.60
CA VAL A 766 -5.06 24.34 1.81
C VAL A 766 -4.07 24.25 0.67
N LYS A 767 -3.49 23.07 0.49
CA LYS A 767 -2.57 22.75 -0.60
C LYS A 767 -2.95 21.43 -1.26
N ALA A 768 -2.72 21.35 -2.56
CA ALA A 768 -2.93 20.14 -3.35
C ALA A 768 -1.59 19.60 -3.84
N GLU A 769 -1.39 18.30 -3.76
CA GLU A 769 -0.19 17.64 -4.29
C GLU A 769 -0.14 17.71 -5.82
N LYS A 770 -1.31 17.54 -6.47
CA LYS A 770 -1.47 17.70 -7.90
C LYS A 770 -2.47 18.85 -8.18
N GLU A 771 -2.02 19.86 -8.92
CA GLU A 771 -2.89 20.96 -9.39
C GLU A 771 -3.55 20.64 -10.75
N THR A 772 -3.23 19.49 -11.34
CA THR A 772 -3.83 19.00 -12.59
C THR A 772 -4.04 17.50 -12.49
N LEU A 773 -5.26 17.04 -12.80
CA LEU A 773 -5.64 15.63 -12.79
C LEU A 773 -5.88 15.10 -14.20
N ASP A 774 -5.51 13.84 -14.42
CA ASP A 774 -5.78 13.12 -15.66
C ASP A 774 -7.22 12.59 -15.66
N ILE A 775 -7.99 13.00 -16.67
CA ILE A 775 -9.40 12.64 -16.80
C ILE A 775 -9.60 11.14 -17.06
N ASP A 776 -8.64 10.49 -17.72
CA ASP A 776 -8.78 9.10 -18.20
C ASP A 776 -8.43 8.06 -17.12
N ARG A 777 -7.69 8.45 -16.08
CA ARG A 777 -7.23 7.57 -15.02
C ARG A 777 -8.11 7.55 -13.76
N GLU A 778 -9.23 8.28 -13.74
CA GLU A 778 -9.94 8.57 -12.47
C GLU A 778 -8.98 9.13 -11.40
N ASP A 779 -8.05 10.01 -11.83
CA ASP A 779 -6.90 10.48 -11.06
C ASP A 779 -7.29 11.20 -9.77
N VAL A 780 -6.38 11.21 -8.81
CA VAL A 780 -6.58 11.69 -7.45
C VAL A 780 -5.52 12.72 -7.09
N SER A 781 -5.92 13.79 -6.40
CA SER A 781 -5.02 14.70 -5.69
C SER A 781 -5.16 14.52 -4.18
N PHE A 782 -4.04 14.39 -3.50
CA PHE A 782 -3.94 14.48 -2.06
C PHE A 782 -4.01 15.95 -1.65
N ILE A 783 -4.91 16.27 -0.73
CA ILE A 783 -5.18 17.62 -0.23
C ILE A 783 -4.78 17.67 1.23
N GLU A 784 -3.89 18.57 1.58
CA GLU A 784 -3.50 18.84 2.95
C GLU A 784 -4.10 20.18 3.37
N ALA A 785 -4.63 20.22 4.58
CA ALA A 785 -5.19 21.42 5.17
C ALA A 785 -4.52 21.66 6.53
N ASP A 786 -3.84 22.82 6.64
CA ASP A 786 -3.07 23.22 7.80
C ASP A 786 -3.80 24.30 8.60
N VAL A 787 -3.96 24.11 9.90
CA VAL A 787 -4.42 25.14 10.81
C VAL A 787 -3.23 26.03 11.16
N VAL A 788 -3.26 27.27 10.67
CA VAL A 788 -2.10 28.16 10.75
C VAL A 788 -2.41 29.46 11.49
N ASP A 789 -1.36 30.06 12.06
CA ASP A 789 -1.40 31.38 12.63
C ASP A 789 -1.36 32.49 11.56
N ALA A 790 -1.27 33.76 12.01
CA ALA A 790 -1.21 34.94 11.14
C ALA A 790 0.03 34.94 10.21
N ASN A 791 1.10 34.26 10.58
CA ASN A 791 2.34 34.16 9.83
C ASN A 791 2.37 32.95 8.88
N GLY A 792 1.36 32.07 8.95
CA GLY A 792 1.31 30.82 8.19
C GLY A 792 2.04 29.66 8.87
N THR A 793 2.39 29.79 10.16
CA THR A 793 2.97 28.71 10.94
C THR A 793 1.89 27.75 11.40
N ILE A 794 2.08 26.44 11.21
CA ILE A 794 1.18 25.40 11.70
C ILE A 794 1.11 25.47 13.22
N VAL A 795 -0.11 25.41 13.77
CA VAL A 795 -0.36 25.49 15.22
C VAL A 795 -0.50 24.06 15.76
N PRO A 796 0.54 23.48 16.40
CA PRO A 796 0.58 22.06 16.73
C PRO A 796 -0.39 21.64 17.84
N ASP A 797 -0.88 22.57 18.65
CA ASP A 797 -1.88 22.36 19.69
C ASP A 797 -3.32 22.68 19.23
N ALA A 798 -3.51 22.93 17.92
CA ALA A 798 -4.83 23.14 17.36
C ALA A 798 -5.43 21.81 16.85
N HIS A 799 -6.58 21.43 17.37
CA HIS A 799 -7.31 20.20 17.04
C HIS A 799 -8.77 20.49 16.62
N PRO A 800 -9.03 21.44 15.68
CA PRO A 800 -10.39 21.68 15.25
C PRO A 800 -10.85 20.60 14.27
N TRP A 801 -12.18 20.40 14.21
CA TRP A 801 -12.81 19.73 13.08
C TRP A 801 -12.69 20.59 11.84
N VAL A 802 -12.13 20.04 10.79
CA VAL A 802 -12.01 20.67 9.48
C VAL A 802 -13.02 20.05 8.53
N ARG A 803 -13.92 20.90 8.03
CA ARG A 803 -14.93 20.52 7.05
C ARG A 803 -14.42 20.78 5.64
N PHE A 804 -14.53 19.76 4.77
CA PHE A 804 -14.17 19.86 3.37
C PHE A 804 -15.43 19.95 2.48
N GLU A 805 -15.36 20.83 1.49
CA GLU A 805 -16.37 20.96 0.42
C GLU A 805 -15.67 20.91 -0.95
N VAL A 806 -16.28 20.21 -1.90
CA VAL A 806 -15.80 20.14 -3.29
C VAL A 806 -16.84 20.72 -4.22
N ARG A 807 -16.42 21.58 -5.15
CA ARG A 807 -17.22 22.07 -6.26
C ARG A 807 -16.54 21.73 -7.58
N GLY A 808 -17.34 21.61 -8.65
CA GLY A 808 -16.83 21.23 -9.97
C GLY A 808 -16.81 19.70 -10.18
N PRO A 809 -16.01 19.22 -11.17
CA PRO A 809 -16.02 17.81 -11.57
C PRO A 809 -15.14 16.91 -10.67
N GLY A 810 -15.22 17.09 -9.35
CA GLY A 810 -14.50 16.32 -8.34
C GLY A 810 -15.42 15.72 -7.28
N ARG A 811 -14.91 14.73 -6.55
CA ARG A 811 -15.55 14.14 -5.36
C ARG A 811 -14.54 13.90 -4.26
N LEU A 812 -14.94 14.06 -3.01
CA LEU A 812 -14.18 13.59 -1.85
C LEU A 812 -14.24 12.06 -1.80
N LEU A 813 -13.09 11.43 -1.64
CA LEU A 813 -13.05 9.98 -1.40
C LEU A 813 -13.46 9.68 0.05
N GLY A 814 -14.17 8.55 0.26
CA GLY A 814 -14.70 8.15 1.56
C GLY A 814 -15.90 8.95 2.04
N GLY A 815 -16.35 9.97 1.29
CA GLY A 815 -17.50 10.79 1.66
C GLY A 815 -17.31 11.66 2.92
N ALA A 816 -16.11 11.66 3.51
CA ALA A 816 -15.79 12.37 4.73
C ALA A 816 -15.88 13.88 4.52
N MET A 817 -16.82 14.52 5.21
CA MET A 817 -16.99 15.98 5.13
C MET A 817 -16.29 16.73 6.27
N GLU A 818 -16.01 16.06 7.39
CA GLU A 818 -15.37 16.65 8.57
C GLU A 818 -14.33 15.68 9.13
N ILE A 819 -13.11 16.16 9.37
CA ILE A 819 -12.00 15.35 9.91
C ILE A 819 -11.30 16.17 11.00
N ASP A 820 -10.93 15.53 12.10
CA ASP A 820 -10.15 16.15 13.18
C ASP A 820 -8.70 16.42 12.71
N ALA A 821 -8.25 17.65 12.91
CA ALA A 821 -6.86 18.02 12.65
C ALA A 821 -5.96 17.50 13.79
N ILE A 822 -5.07 16.58 13.49
CA ILE A 822 -4.07 16.09 14.44
C ILE A 822 -2.84 16.99 14.33
N THR A 823 -2.44 17.61 15.44
CA THR A 823 -1.32 18.58 15.49
C THR A 823 -1.42 19.67 14.42
N GLY A 824 -2.63 20.20 14.24
CA GLY A 824 -2.90 21.27 13.29
C GLY A 824 -2.95 20.87 11.83
N VAL A 825 -2.84 19.60 11.48
CA VAL A 825 -2.80 19.13 10.08
C VAL A 825 -3.80 18.01 9.84
N VAL A 826 -4.48 18.08 8.72
CA VAL A 826 -5.42 17.06 8.23
C VAL A 826 -5.29 16.89 6.72
N ALA A 827 -5.55 15.68 6.22
CA ALA A 827 -5.50 15.42 4.79
C ALA A 827 -6.70 14.62 4.29
N ILE A 828 -7.03 14.79 3.00
CA ILE A 828 -8.08 14.06 2.30
C ILE A 828 -7.70 13.84 0.83
N ASN A 829 -8.37 12.90 0.18
CA ASN A 829 -8.21 12.66 -1.24
C ASN A 829 -9.40 13.19 -2.05
N VAL A 830 -9.11 13.87 -3.17
CA VAL A 830 -10.10 14.36 -4.13
C VAL A 830 -9.88 13.71 -5.48
N GLN A 831 -10.89 13.02 -5.97
CA GLN A 831 -10.87 12.30 -7.25
C GLN A 831 -11.65 13.06 -8.31
N THR A 832 -11.15 13.06 -9.56
CA THR A 832 -11.92 13.55 -10.71
C THR A 832 -13.13 12.63 -11.00
N THR A 833 -14.23 13.23 -11.48
CA THR A 833 -15.43 12.49 -11.94
C THR A 833 -15.38 12.14 -13.43
N GLY A 834 -14.21 12.24 -14.08
CA GLY A 834 -14.05 11.97 -15.49
C GLY A 834 -14.65 13.05 -16.42
N LYS A 835 -14.88 14.27 -15.92
CA LYS A 835 -15.35 15.42 -16.69
C LYS A 835 -14.31 16.53 -16.65
N PRO A 836 -14.10 17.25 -17.76
CA PRO A 836 -13.18 18.40 -17.76
C PRO A 836 -13.79 19.57 -16.96
N GLY A 837 -12.91 20.39 -16.40
CA GLY A 837 -13.29 21.57 -15.63
C GLY A 837 -12.32 21.93 -14.52
N GLU A 838 -12.73 22.81 -13.65
CA GLU A 838 -12.02 23.19 -12.45
C GLU A 838 -12.69 22.58 -11.21
N ILE A 839 -11.91 21.90 -10.39
CA ILE A 839 -12.32 21.42 -9.07
C ILE A 839 -11.83 22.44 -8.05
N VAL A 840 -12.72 22.91 -7.18
CA VAL A 840 -12.38 23.79 -6.07
C VAL A 840 -12.63 23.03 -4.78
N VAL A 841 -11.57 22.85 -3.99
CA VAL A 841 -11.64 22.25 -2.66
C VAL A 841 -11.52 23.34 -1.62
N THR A 842 -12.50 23.42 -0.73
CA THR A 842 -12.52 24.39 0.37
C THR A 842 -12.45 23.63 1.70
N ALA A 843 -11.56 24.05 2.60
CA ALA A 843 -11.48 23.56 3.96
C ALA A 843 -11.78 24.67 4.96
N ALA A 844 -12.67 24.40 5.90
CA ALA A 844 -13.14 25.36 6.90
C ALA A 844 -13.15 24.73 8.30
N ALA A 845 -12.82 25.53 9.30
CA ALA A 845 -12.93 25.14 10.71
C ALA A 845 -13.60 26.24 11.52
N PRO A 846 -14.27 25.92 12.64
CA PRO A 846 -14.97 26.91 13.45
C PRO A 846 -14.05 28.05 13.90
N LYS A 847 -14.51 29.32 13.73
CA LYS A 847 -13.79 30.55 14.08
C LYS A 847 -12.49 30.82 13.33
N LEU A 848 -12.17 30.07 12.29
CA LEU A 848 -11.01 30.27 11.43
C LEU A 848 -11.45 30.72 10.03
N GLU A 849 -10.59 31.48 9.35
CA GLU A 849 -10.81 31.82 7.95
C GLU A 849 -10.63 30.56 7.09
N PRO A 850 -11.58 30.24 6.18
CA PRO A 850 -11.47 29.07 5.32
C PRO A 850 -10.40 29.26 4.26
N GLY A 851 -9.76 28.15 3.86
CA GLY A 851 -8.84 28.09 2.72
C GLY A 851 -9.44 27.35 1.54
N SER A 852 -8.89 27.57 0.36
CA SER A 852 -9.29 26.85 -0.86
C SER A 852 -8.12 26.60 -1.78
N VAL A 853 -8.19 25.50 -2.54
CA VAL A 853 -7.25 25.17 -3.61
C VAL A 853 -8.00 24.81 -4.90
N HIS A 854 -7.39 25.14 -6.03
CA HIS A 854 -7.95 24.97 -7.37
C HIS A 854 -7.18 23.87 -8.11
N ILE A 855 -7.90 22.91 -8.69
CA ILE A 855 -7.32 21.77 -9.40
C ILE A 855 -7.97 21.71 -10.78
N ARG A 856 -7.15 21.64 -11.82
CA ARG A 856 -7.61 21.61 -13.20
C ARG A 856 -7.75 20.18 -13.71
N VAL A 857 -8.86 19.88 -14.39
CA VAL A 857 -9.06 18.67 -15.18
C VAL A 857 -9.15 19.10 -16.66
N PRO A 858 -8.08 18.93 -17.45
CA PRO A 858 -8.07 19.33 -18.86
C PRO A 858 -9.11 18.53 -19.66
N ALA A 859 -9.68 19.15 -20.71
CA ALA A 859 -10.37 18.40 -21.76
C ALA A 859 -9.34 17.54 -22.54
N ARG A 860 -9.82 16.44 -23.12
CA ARG A 860 -9.00 15.58 -24.01
C ARG A 860 -8.49 16.33 -25.24
#